data_2da03ff8788d218d9adb6f1bb8f6b20f
#
_entry.id   2da03ff8788d218d9adb6f1bb8f6b20f
#
_cell.length_a   1.000
_cell.length_b   1.000
_cell.length_c   1.000
_cell.angle_alpha   90.00
_cell.angle_beta   90.00
_cell.angle_gamma   90.00
#
_symmetry.space_group_name_H-M   'P 1'
#
loop_
_entity.id
_entity.type
_entity.pdbx_description
1 polymer ?
#
loop_
_entity_poly.entity_id
_entity_poly.type
_entity_poly.pdbx_seq_one_letter_code
_entity_poly.pdbx_strand_id
1 'polypeptide(L)'
;MKLQFKYQKFQADAAKAVADVFDGQPYLAPSYMTGEISGKNSSSEERKGTFSGWSNQKIVPELSDERILDNLRKIQKANQIPVSSKLEGRENGYHLTVEMETGVGKTYTYIKTIYELNKRYGWSKFLVVVPSIAIREGVYKTFQITREHFAKEYGKKIRFFIYNSERLTEIDRFASDNSVHVMIINSQAFNAKGKDARRIYMNLDEFQGRKPIDLIAGTNPIIIIDEPQSVEGRQTKERMKQFCPLITLRYSATHKADSLYNMVYRLSAADAYRKYLVKKIEVKGIAETKTMASDGYIYVERICCSESDAAAVIQYDFKMGSGIRKQYRKVGIGDDLYEISGGLEEYQGGFEVKQINRQEESVEFVNGMKLYAGDINGKVDEEQIRRIQIRETILSHIDRERRLFGRRIKALSLFFIDEVARYKKYDETGCPQNGSYADIFEEEYRNIIENMKYGPGDEKYRDYIEMIPVEKTHAGYFSIDRKGHVVDSKGKGKEMMSDDQDAYDLIMKNKELLLECDPKQSPVRFIFSHSALREGWDNPNVFQICTLKNGGSEVRKRQEVGRGLRLCVNGDGQRMDRSFLGQDVHRVNTLTVIASESYESFVKGLQSEIAEDVFGKQSRKADVCRDIEVIIPENARSRRVELKVDQEKLNGEEFSALWSNICLKSTYTVNFDTEKLVEDAVKILNRELHIQDMRFKGKNEAAKSVVKYDLAGKLADMTGLKRKTVIEILSRVESSVFQQFQESPEEFIAQAERLILNVKETAISENIIYHTSDEKYTKDIFTQQTIQGKQGVDAMKVGKHLYDYVKYRSGAEKEFIERLEASKEVAVYVKLPEQFYISTPAGRYMPEWAIALYRETKGKRFFVVGKKAGKDKDSNQSKIAENIKICCASKHLTEISAGKVVFKTTEEYTDFMDLSHFIKNCQYTRNSVK
;
A
#
# COMPACT_ATOMS: atom_id res chain seq x y z
N MET A 1 0.16 -20.13 4.10
CA MET A 1 0.09 -18.87 4.87
C MET A 1 -1.33 -18.36 4.93
N LYS A 2 -1.84 -17.80 6.05
CA LYS A 2 -3.21 -17.26 6.18
C LYS A 2 -3.14 -15.75 6.36
N LEU A 3 -3.80 -14.99 5.46
CA LEU A 3 -3.86 -13.54 5.53
C LEU A 3 -4.64 -13.08 6.77
N GLN A 4 -4.09 -12.10 7.48
CA GLN A 4 -4.73 -11.51 8.66
C GLN A 4 -5.43 -10.20 8.26
N PHE A 5 -6.74 -10.12 8.55
CA PHE A 5 -7.55 -8.93 8.30
C PHE A 5 -7.60 -8.06 9.55
N LYS A 6 -7.41 -6.75 9.37
CA LYS A 6 -7.53 -5.75 10.45
C LYS A 6 -8.63 -4.75 10.09
N TYR A 7 -9.29 -4.24 11.11
CA TYR A 7 -10.21 -3.11 10.95
C TYR A 7 -9.48 -1.89 10.37
N GLN A 8 -10.07 -1.27 9.35
CA GLN A 8 -9.57 -0.06 8.73
C GLN A 8 -10.67 1.00 8.74
N LYS A 9 -10.38 2.14 9.39
CA LYS A 9 -11.36 3.22 9.57
C LYS A 9 -11.91 3.72 8.23
N PHE A 10 -11.08 3.95 7.23
CA PHE A 10 -11.51 4.46 5.93
C PHE A 10 -12.48 3.51 5.20
N GLN A 11 -12.34 2.18 5.38
CA GLN A 11 -13.29 1.19 4.82
C GLN A 11 -14.61 1.20 5.59
N ALA A 12 -14.56 1.37 6.90
CA ALA A 12 -15.74 1.52 7.72
C ALA A 12 -16.47 2.84 7.41
N ASP A 13 -15.74 3.94 7.25
CA ASP A 13 -16.30 5.25 6.89
C ASP A 13 -16.99 5.20 5.52
N ALA A 14 -16.40 4.51 4.53
CA ALA A 14 -17.02 4.33 3.21
C ALA A 14 -18.32 3.49 3.29
N ALA A 15 -18.31 2.38 4.04
CA ALA A 15 -19.51 1.56 4.22
C ALA A 15 -20.60 2.32 5.01
N LYS A 16 -20.20 3.08 6.02
CA LYS A 16 -21.08 3.95 6.80
C LYS A 16 -21.71 5.04 5.94
N ALA A 17 -20.92 5.71 5.08
CA ALA A 17 -21.40 6.75 4.19
C ALA A 17 -22.52 6.26 3.24
N VAL A 18 -22.39 5.04 2.71
CA VAL A 18 -23.46 4.41 1.91
C VAL A 18 -24.71 4.16 2.75
N ALA A 19 -24.54 3.60 3.96
CA ALA A 19 -25.68 3.28 4.81
C ALA A 19 -26.39 4.55 5.30
N ASP A 20 -25.66 5.57 5.71
CA ASP A 20 -26.22 6.83 6.25
C ASP A 20 -27.11 7.60 5.24
N VAL A 21 -27.00 7.31 3.91
CA VAL A 21 -27.94 7.91 2.91
C VAL A 21 -29.39 7.55 3.23
N PHE A 22 -29.60 6.36 3.75
CA PHE A 22 -30.94 5.84 4.09
C PHE A 22 -31.28 5.99 5.56
N ASP A 23 -30.65 6.95 6.26
CA ASP A 23 -30.98 7.26 7.63
C ASP A 23 -32.44 7.72 7.75
N GLY A 24 -33.21 7.08 8.63
CA GLY A 24 -34.66 7.18 8.72
C GLY A 24 -35.42 5.95 8.16
N GLN A 25 -34.73 5.02 7.44
CA GLN A 25 -35.28 3.73 7.10
C GLN A 25 -35.25 2.84 8.36
N PRO A 26 -36.40 2.28 8.82
CA PRO A 26 -36.40 1.35 9.93
C PRO A 26 -35.80 -0.01 9.54
N TYR A 27 -35.36 -0.76 10.54
CA TYR A 27 -35.03 -2.16 10.34
C TYR A 27 -36.29 -2.95 10.01
N LEU A 28 -36.36 -3.51 8.80
CA LEU A 28 -37.45 -4.34 8.35
C LEU A 28 -36.88 -5.68 7.82
N ALA A 29 -37.21 -6.76 8.49
CA ALA A 29 -36.83 -8.09 8.02
C ALA A 29 -37.37 -8.34 6.61
N PRO A 30 -36.66 -9.14 5.76
CA PRO A 30 -37.19 -9.54 4.47
C PRO A 30 -38.57 -10.18 4.61
N SER A 31 -39.46 -9.92 3.67
CA SER A 31 -40.81 -10.56 3.67
C SER A 31 -40.90 -11.62 2.59
N TYR A 32 -41.66 -12.67 2.90
CA TYR A 32 -42.02 -13.67 1.90
C TYR A 32 -43.20 -13.14 1.07
N MET A 33 -43.00 -12.99 -0.21
CA MET A 33 -44.02 -12.45 -1.12
C MET A 33 -44.41 -13.49 -2.15
N THR A 34 -45.71 -13.56 -2.41
CA THR A 34 -46.30 -14.32 -3.52
C THR A 34 -47.18 -13.39 -4.32
N GLY A 35 -47.00 -13.30 -5.62
CA GLY A 35 -47.79 -12.41 -6.46
C GLY A 35 -47.27 -12.27 -7.87
N GLU A 36 -48.00 -11.51 -8.67
CA GLU A 36 -47.57 -11.16 -10.03
C GLU A 36 -46.54 -10.02 -10.01
N ILE A 37 -45.44 -10.19 -10.73
CA ILE A 37 -44.49 -9.13 -10.99
C ILE A 37 -45.02 -8.27 -12.14
N SER A 38 -45.47 -7.08 -11.81
CA SER A 38 -45.83 -6.08 -12.84
C SER A 38 -44.73 -5.04 -12.92
N GLY A 39 -43.99 -4.99 -14.03
CA GLY A 39 -42.96 -3.99 -14.32
C GLY A 39 -43.10 -3.43 -15.70
N LYS A 40 -43.00 -2.10 -15.85
CA LYS A 40 -42.93 -1.45 -17.18
C LYS A 40 -41.51 -1.54 -17.72
N ASN A 41 -41.36 -2.17 -18.88
CA ASN A 41 -40.10 -2.05 -19.64
C ASN A 41 -40.09 -0.75 -20.47
N SER A 42 -38.91 -0.27 -20.80
CA SER A 42 -38.69 0.86 -21.73
C SER A 42 -39.27 0.65 -23.13
N SER A 43 -39.74 -0.57 -23.43
CA SER A 43 -40.41 -0.96 -24.70
C SER A 43 -41.92 -1.14 -24.59
N SER A 44 -42.57 -0.57 -23.57
CA SER A 44 -44.04 -0.64 -23.37
C SER A 44 -44.69 -2.03 -23.21
N GLU A 45 -43.92 -3.11 -23.13
CA GLU A 45 -44.45 -4.43 -22.84
C GLU A 45 -44.54 -4.66 -21.31
N GLU A 46 -45.72 -4.99 -20.80
CA GLU A 46 -45.93 -5.36 -19.43
C GLU A 46 -45.29 -6.73 -19.13
N ARG A 47 -44.41 -6.79 -18.14
CA ARG A 47 -43.91 -8.04 -17.62
C ARG A 47 -45.00 -8.69 -16.74
N LYS A 48 -45.45 -9.87 -17.16
CA LYS A 48 -46.27 -10.75 -16.33
C LYS A 48 -45.45 -11.96 -15.93
N GLY A 49 -45.09 -12.03 -14.65
CA GLY A 49 -44.41 -13.20 -14.04
C GLY A 49 -44.91 -13.43 -12.63
N THR A 50 -44.98 -14.67 -12.22
CA THR A 50 -45.32 -15.06 -10.84
C THR A 50 -44.03 -15.14 -10.00
N PHE A 51 -43.96 -14.40 -8.90
CA PHE A 51 -42.90 -14.47 -7.92
C PHE A 51 -43.40 -15.15 -6.63
N SER A 52 -42.56 -16.04 -6.09
CA SER A 52 -42.76 -16.61 -4.76
C SER A 52 -41.39 -16.71 -4.10
N GLY A 53 -41.15 -15.93 -3.08
CA GLY A 53 -39.85 -15.88 -2.41
C GLY A 53 -39.66 -14.72 -1.43
N TRP A 54 -38.46 -14.62 -0.84
CA TRP A 54 -38.08 -13.56 0.08
C TRP A 54 -37.55 -12.35 -0.67
N SER A 55 -38.08 -11.17 -0.36
CA SER A 55 -37.75 -9.91 -0.97
C SER A 55 -37.21 -8.93 0.05
N ASN A 56 -36.25 -8.08 -0.39
CA ASN A 56 -35.88 -6.90 0.37
C ASN A 56 -37.09 -5.96 0.49
N GLN A 57 -37.30 -5.43 1.69
CA GLN A 57 -38.30 -4.41 1.91
C GLN A 57 -37.97 -3.14 1.13
N LYS A 58 -38.99 -2.52 0.57
CA LYS A 58 -38.86 -1.23 -0.10
C LYS A 58 -38.55 -0.14 0.92
N ILE A 59 -38.00 0.96 0.44
CA ILE A 59 -37.81 2.16 1.28
C ILE A 59 -39.19 2.67 1.69
N VAL A 60 -39.35 2.98 2.98
CA VAL A 60 -40.62 3.43 3.55
C VAL A 60 -41.02 4.79 3.00
N PRO A 61 -42.33 5.05 2.78
CA PRO A 61 -42.79 6.34 2.24
C PRO A 61 -42.38 7.56 3.07
N GLU A 62 -42.21 7.40 4.38
CA GLU A 62 -41.77 8.44 5.31
C GLU A 62 -40.34 8.94 5.06
N LEU A 63 -39.52 8.11 4.39
CA LEU A 63 -38.18 8.49 3.90
C LEU A 63 -38.32 9.01 2.45
N SER A 64 -38.81 10.25 2.31
CA SER A 64 -39.02 10.89 1.00
C SER A 64 -37.69 11.14 0.27
N ASP A 65 -37.78 11.37 -1.07
CA ASP A 65 -36.61 11.70 -1.90
C ASP A 65 -35.89 12.96 -1.42
N GLU A 66 -36.60 13.96 -0.89
CA GLU A 66 -36.02 15.18 -0.32
C GLU A 66 -35.18 14.84 0.92
N ARG A 67 -35.69 13.97 1.79
CA ARG A 67 -34.98 13.56 3.00
C ARG A 67 -33.73 12.75 2.67
N ILE A 68 -33.79 11.87 1.68
CA ILE A 68 -32.63 11.12 1.16
C ILE A 68 -31.61 12.09 0.55
N LEU A 69 -32.05 13.10 -0.20
CA LEU A 69 -31.18 14.14 -0.74
C LEU A 69 -30.49 14.95 0.36
N ASP A 70 -31.21 15.27 1.42
CA ASP A 70 -30.62 16.00 2.57
C ASP A 70 -29.60 15.14 3.35
N ASN A 71 -29.87 13.85 3.53
CA ASN A 71 -28.89 12.92 4.09
C ASN A 71 -27.64 12.84 3.20
N LEU A 72 -27.84 12.69 1.89
CA LEU A 72 -26.75 12.68 0.91
C LEU A 72 -25.90 13.95 1.00
N ARG A 73 -26.51 15.13 1.06
CA ARG A 73 -25.82 16.42 1.18
C ARG A 73 -25.03 16.53 2.48
N LYS A 74 -25.56 16.03 3.60
CA LYS A 74 -24.83 15.99 4.89
C LYS A 74 -23.57 15.12 4.78
N ILE A 75 -23.69 13.94 4.14
CA ILE A 75 -22.58 13.01 3.94
C ILE A 75 -21.52 13.63 3.00
N GLN A 76 -21.95 14.25 1.89
CA GLN A 76 -21.07 14.91 0.95
C GLN A 76 -20.28 16.06 1.59
N LYS A 77 -20.94 16.89 2.42
CA LYS A 77 -20.26 17.94 3.18
C LYS A 77 -19.24 17.37 4.16
N ALA A 78 -19.60 16.31 4.90
CA ALA A 78 -18.71 15.65 5.86
C ALA A 78 -17.48 15.03 5.18
N ASN A 79 -17.64 14.50 3.97
CA ASN A 79 -16.57 13.89 3.18
C ASN A 79 -15.88 14.86 2.20
N GLN A 80 -16.18 16.17 2.26
CA GLN A 80 -15.61 17.21 1.39
C GLN A 80 -15.81 16.91 -0.10
N ILE A 81 -16.96 16.36 -0.46
CA ILE A 81 -17.39 16.06 -1.83
C ILE A 81 -18.33 17.16 -2.32
N PRO A 82 -18.31 17.53 -3.61
CA PRO A 82 -19.28 18.47 -4.16
C PRO A 82 -20.71 18.07 -3.86
N VAL A 83 -21.51 19.01 -3.38
CA VAL A 83 -22.88 18.76 -2.92
C VAL A 83 -23.83 18.60 -4.10
N SER A 84 -24.60 17.52 -4.14
CA SER A 84 -25.59 17.24 -5.18
C SER A 84 -26.79 18.20 -5.09
N SER A 85 -27.22 18.73 -6.23
CA SER A 85 -28.43 19.57 -6.33
C SER A 85 -29.72 18.75 -6.34
N LYS A 86 -29.65 17.52 -6.89
CA LYS A 86 -30.77 16.57 -7.05
C LYS A 86 -30.26 15.14 -6.92
N LEU A 87 -31.18 14.17 -6.79
CA LEU A 87 -30.86 12.75 -6.87
C LEU A 87 -30.70 12.34 -8.33
N GLU A 88 -29.50 11.96 -8.73
CA GLU A 88 -29.20 11.49 -10.08
C GLU A 88 -29.65 10.03 -10.27
N GLY A 89 -30.20 9.72 -11.45
CA GLY A 89 -30.55 8.34 -11.84
C GLY A 89 -31.78 7.75 -11.14
N ARG A 90 -32.59 8.55 -10.46
CA ARG A 90 -33.71 8.12 -9.59
C ARG A 90 -34.78 7.28 -10.30
N GLU A 91 -34.87 7.32 -11.62
CA GLU A 91 -35.85 6.60 -12.44
C GLU A 91 -35.76 5.06 -12.26
N ASN A 92 -34.59 4.52 -11.85
CA ASN A 92 -34.32 3.09 -11.72
C ASN A 92 -33.79 2.72 -10.35
N GLY A 93 -34.39 3.21 -9.28
CA GLY A 93 -33.91 3.03 -7.92
C GLY A 93 -32.95 4.15 -7.48
N TYR A 94 -32.23 3.94 -6.37
CA TYR A 94 -31.25 4.87 -5.89
C TYR A 94 -29.86 4.48 -6.36
N HIS A 95 -29.10 5.44 -6.87
CA HIS A 95 -27.77 5.21 -7.40
C HIS A 95 -26.75 5.95 -6.54
N LEU A 96 -25.76 5.26 -6.01
CA LEU A 96 -24.69 5.83 -5.21
C LEU A 96 -23.33 5.45 -5.76
N THR A 97 -22.37 6.34 -5.64
CA THR A 97 -20.99 6.16 -6.08
C THR A 97 -20.02 6.23 -4.91
N VAL A 98 -19.10 5.26 -4.85
CA VAL A 98 -17.98 5.19 -3.90
C VAL A 98 -16.69 5.11 -4.71
N GLU A 99 -15.84 6.12 -4.57
CA GLU A 99 -14.53 6.17 -5.21
C GLU A 99 -13.46 5.76 -4.21
N MET A 100 -12.68 4.75 -4.56
CA MET A 100 -11.58 4.27 -3.72
C MET A 100 -10.43 3.81 -4.60
N GLU A 101 -9.22 4.26 -4.29
CA GLU A 101 -8.01 3.91 -5.05
C GLU A 101 -7.79 2.39 -5.16
N THR A 102 -7.08 1.98 -6.22
CA THR A 102 -6.70 0.58 -6.42
C THR A 102 -5.80 0.10 -5.29
N GLY A 103 -6.01 -1.13 -4.84
CA GLY A 103 -5.17 -1.72 -3.78
C GLY A 103 -5.58 -1.42 -2.34
N VAL A 104 -6.52 -0.48 -2.08
CA VAL A 104 -6.98 -0.15 -0.73
C VAL A 104 -8.07 -1.10 -0.21
N GLY A 105 -8.59 -2.03 -1.03
CA GLY A 105 -9.55 -3.06 -0.61
C GLY A 105 -11.00 -2.73 -0.90
N LYS A 106 -11.34 -2.26 -2.11
CA LYS A 106 -12.72 -2.02 -2.58
C LYS A 106 -13.66 -3.19 -2.30
N THR A 107 -13.23 -4.41 -2.66
CA THR A 107 -14.02 -5.64 -2.46
C THR A 107 -14.36 -5.87 -0.98
N TYR A 108 -13.38 -5.72 -0.10
CA TYR A 108 -13.61 -5.80 1.34
C TYR A 108 -14.61 -4.73 1.81
N THR A 109 -14.51 -3.51 1.27
CA THR A 109 -15.39 -2.39 1.64
C THR A 109 -16.84 -2.66 1.25
N TYR A 110 -17.10 -3.14 0.03
CA TYR A 110 -18.50 -3.42 -0.33
C TYR A 110 -19.06 -4.68 0.35
N ILE A 111 -18.23 -5.67 0.69
CA ILE A 111 -18.67 -6.76 1.57
C ILE A 111 -19.09 -6.20 2.94
N LYS A 112 -18.29 -5.30 3.52
CA LYS A 112 -18.65 -4.60 4.75
C LYS A 112 -19.95 -3.80 4.61
N THR A 113 -20.13 -3.12 3.48
CA THR A 113 -21.37 -2.38 3.17
C THR A 113 -22.60 -3.31 3.14
N ILE A 114 -22.49 -4.51 2.59
CA ILE A 114 -23.57 -5.52 2.64
C ILE A 114 -23.96 -5.82 4.09
N TYR A 115 -22.98 -6.05 4.96
CA TYR A 115 -23.24 -6.29 6.38
C TYR A 115 -23.86 -5.09 7.09
N GLU A 116 -23.38 -3.86 6.82
CA GLU A 116 -23.94 -2.65 7.42
C GLU A 116 -25.38 -2.39 6.97
N LEU A 117 -25.68 -2.55 5.68
CA LEU A 117 -27.05 -2.42 5.17
C LEU A 117 -27.99 -3.47 5.74
N ASN A 118 -27.51 -4.72 5.89
CA ASN A 118 -28.30 -5.76 6.54
C ASN A 118 -28.51 -5.49 8.03
N LYS A 119 -27.47 -5.06 8.74
CA LYS A 119 -27.54 -4.76 10.19
C LYS A 119 -28.54 -3.63 10.48
N ARG A 120 -28.52 -2.56 9.66
CA ARG A 120 -29.34 -1.38 9.91
C ARG A 120 -30.75 -1.49 9.37
N TYR A 121 -30.93 -2.07 8.18
CA TYR A 121 -32.19 -2.01 7.45
C TYR A 121 -32.83 -3.36 7.17
N GLY A 122 -32.11 -4.46 7.43
CA GLY A 122 -32.60 -5.81 7.22
C GLY A 122 -32.46 -6.34 5.79
N TRP A 123 -31.94 -5.54 4.84
CA TRP A 123 -31.79 -5.97 3.47
C TRP A 123 -30.85 -7.18 3.34
N SER A 124 -31.27 -8.20 2.59
CA SER A 124 -30.61 -9.49 2.54
C SER A 124 -30.29 -10.02 1.13
N LYS A 125 -30.81 -9.40 0.06
CA LYS A 125 -30.62 -9.85 -1.33
C LYS A 125 -29.71 -8.88 -2.09
N PHE A 126 -28.54 -9.38 -2.50
CA PHE A 126 -27.51 -8.57 -3.16
C PHE A 126 -27.00 -9.23 -4.43
N LEU A 127 -26.73 -8.45 -5.46
CA LEU A 127 -26.07 -8.85 -6.68
C LEU A 127 -24.73 -8.10 -6.81
N VAL A 128 -23.65 -8.82 -7.05
CA VAL A 128 -22.36 -8.21 -7.38
C VAL A 128 -22.09 -8.43 -8.86
N VAL A 129 -22.12 -7.34 -9.64
CA VAL A 129 -21.87 -7.35 -11.08
C VAL A 129 -20.41 -6.97 -11.35
N VAL A 130 -19.72 -7.82 -12.07
CA VAL A 130 -18.30 -7.66 -12.38
C VAL A 130 -18.05 -7.71 -13.89
N PRO A 131 -16.96 -7.07 -14.40
CA PRO A 131 -16.69 -7.01 -15.85
C PRO A 131 -16.20 -8.32 -16.46
N SER A 132 -15.46 -9.15 -15.70
CA SER A 132 -14.79 -10.33 -16.25
C SER A 132 -14.90 -11.54 -15.31
N ILE A 133 -14.61 -12.72 -15.87
CA ILE A 133 -14.53 -13.98 -15.11
C ILE A 133 -13.44 -13.89 -14.03
N ALA A 134 -12.29 -13.32 -14.36
CA ALA A 134 -11.17 -13.20 -13.43
C ALA A 134 -11.53 -12.37 -12.20
N ILE A 135 -12.22 -11.23 -12.36
CA ILE A 135 -12.70 -10.43 -11.24
C ILE A 135 -13.77 -11.19 -10.45
N ARG A 136 -14.66 -11.92 -11.15
CA ARG A 136 -15.70 -12.74 -10.52
C ARG A 136 -15.14 -13.75 -9.52
N GLU A 137 -14.13 -14.51 -9.95
CA GLU A 137 -13.45 -15.49 -9.08
C GLU A 137 -12.67 -14.81 -7.96
N GLY A 138 -12.03 -13.66 -8.24
CA GLY A 138 -11.34 -12.85 -7.21
C GLY A 138 -12.28 -12.33 -6.13
N VAL A 139 -13.46 -11.88 -6.52
CA VAL A 139 -14.53 -11.47 -5.61
C VAL A 139 -15.02 -12.67 -4.79
N TYR A 140 -15.30 -13.79 -5.44
CA TYR A 140 -15.73 -15.02 -4.77
C TYR A 140 -14.70 -15.48 -3.72
N LYS A 141 -13.41 -15.50 -4.10
CA LYS A 141 -12.33 -15.83 -3.17
C LYS A 141 -12.25 -14.85 -2.00
N THR A 142 -12.48 -13.57 -2.25
CA THR A 142 -12.48 -12.56 -1.18
C THR A 142 -13.63 -12.82 -0.18
N PHE A 143 -14.83 -13.16 -0.67
CA PHE A 143 -15.91 -13.60 0.21
C PHE A 143 -15.54 -14.83 1.05
N GLN A 144 -14.84 -15.81 0.45
CA GLN A 144 -14.39 -17.02 1.17
C GLN A 144 -13.40 -16.67 2.29
N ILE A 145 -12.34 -15.93 1.99
CA ILE A 145 -11.26 -15.65 2.95
C ILE A 145 -11.68 -14.67 4.05
N THR A 146 -12.63 -13.77 3.77
CA THR A 146 -13.15 -12.79 4.74
C THR A 146 -14.32 -13.30 5.55
N ARG A 147 -14.89 -14.48 5.22
CA ARG A 147 -16.12 -15.02 5.80
C ARG A 147 -16.07 -15.11 7.33
N GLU A 148 -14.99 -15.68 7.86
CA GLU A 148 -14.85 -15.86 9.32
C GLU A 148 -14.53 -14.51 10.02
N HIS A 149 -13.82 -13.62 9.34
CA HIS A 149 -13.52 -12.28 9.84
C HIS A 149 -14.83 -11.49 10.07
N PHE A 150 -15.67 -11.39 9.03
CA PHE A 150 -16.95 -10.68 9.16
C PHE A 150 -17.98 -11.43 10.03
N ALA A 151 -17.93 -12.76 10.07
CA ALA A 151 -18.80 -13.51 10.97
C ALA A 151 -18.52 -13.20 12.46
N LYS A 152 -17.26 -12.95 12.80
CA LYS A 152 -16.86 -12.48 14.15
C LYS A 152 -17.34 -11.05 14.43
N GLU A 153 -17.24 -10.15 13.43
CA GLU A 153 -17.63 -8.75 13.58
C GLU A 153 -19.15 -8.55 13.66
N TYR A 154 -19.92 -9.27 12.83
CA TYR A 154 -21.37 -9.04 12.68
C TYR A 154 -22.26 -10.15 13.26
N GLY A 155 -21.68 -11.22 13.76
CA GLY A 155 -22.45 -12.36 14.31
C GLY A 155 -23.24 -13.15 13.26
N LYS A 156 -23.06 -12.90 11.97
CA LYS A 156 -23.80 -13.48 10.86
C LYS A 156 -22.85 -13.95 9.74
N LYS A 157 -23.23 -15.03 9.05
CA LYS A 157 -22.53 -15.52 7.86
C LYS A 157 -23.35 -15.22 6.61
N ILE A 158 -22.72 -14.62 5.60
CA ILE A 158 -23.32 -14.42 4.28
C ILE A 158 -23.22 -15.71 3.48
N ARG A 159 -24.29 -16.07 2.78
CA ARG A 159 -24.27 -17.07 1.70
C ARG A 159 -23.94 -16.37 0.38
N PHE A 160 -23.11 -16.97 -0.43
CA PHE A 160 -22.73 -16.41 -1.72
C PHE A 160 -22.45 -17.51 -2.73
N PHE A 161 -22.76 -17.24 -4.00
CA PHE A 161 -22.52 -18.16 -5.10
C PHE A 161 -22.22 -17.38 -6.38
N ILE A 162 -21.60 -18.07 -7.35
CA ILE A 162 -21.37 -17.57 -8.68
C ILE A 162 -22.54 -17.98 -9.57
N TYR A 163 -23.12 -17.02 -10.29
CA TYR A 163 -24.12 -17.33 -11.29
C TYR A 163 -23.56 -18.30 -12.36
N ASN A 164 -24.24 -19.41 -12.56
CA ASN A 164 -23.95 -20.37 -13.61
C ASN A 164 -25.27 -20.73 -14.33
N SER A 165 -25.28 -20.57 -15.67
CA SER A 165 -26.45 -20.90 -16.51
C SER A 165 -26.83 -22.39 -16.49
N GLU A 166 -25.94 -23.27 -16.07
CA GLU A 166 -26.16 -24.71 -15.93
C GLU A 166 -26.71 -25.12 -14.56
N ARG A 167 -26.54 -24.27 -13.53
CA ARG A 167 -26.90 -24.55 -12.13
C ARG A 167 -27.91 -23.54 -11.60
N LEU A 168 -29.09 -23.48 -12.20
CA LEU A 168 -30.11 -22.50 -11.88
C LEU A 168 -30.77 -22.72 -10.53
N THR A 169 -30.62 -23.89 -9.91
CA THR A 169 -31.12 -24.20 -8.56
C THR A 169 -30.60 -23.25 -7.47
N GLU A 170 -29.42 -22.65 -7.67
CA GLU A 170 -28.88 -21.65 -6.75
C GLU A 170 -29.67 -20.33 -6.79
N ILE A 171 -30.31 -19.99 -7.93
CA ILE A 171 -31.22 -18.82 -8.03
C ILE A 171 -32.50 -19.08 -7.24
N ASP A 172 -33.02 -20.31 -7.30
CA ASP A 172 -34.21 -20.68 -6.52
C ASP A 172 -33.89 -20.59 -5.02
N ARG A 173 -32.73 -21.07 -4.58
CA ARG A 173 -32.27 -20.92 -3.21
C ARG A 173 -32.08 -19.46 -2.83
N PHE A 174 -31.54 -18.63 -3.75
CA PHE A 174 -31.36 -17.19 -3.52
C PHE A 174 -32.70 -16.50 -3.21
N ALA A 175 -33.75 -16.87 -3.89
CA ALA A 175 -35.10 -16.33 -3.65
C ALA A 175 -35.80 -16.96 -2.45
N SER A 176 -35.63 -18.27 -2.21
CA SER A 176 -36.37 -19.02 -1.17
C SER A 176 -35.78 -18.93 0.24
N ASP A 177 -34.55 -18.41 0.40
CA ASP A 177 -33.84 -18.29 1.69
C ASP A 177 -33.96 -16.85 2.25
N ASN A 178 -34.27 -16.69 3.51
CA ASN A 178 -34.37 -15.39 4.19
C ASN A 178 -33.00 -14.83 4.67
N SER A 179 -31.93 -15.64 4.60
CA SER A 179 -30.59 -15.22 5.02
C SER A 179 -29.98 -14.18 4.05
N VAL A 180 -28.89 -13.52 4.50
CA VAL A 180 -28.12 -12.64 3.64
C VAL A 180 -27.48 -13.47 2.54
N HIS A 181 -27.88 -13.20 1.30
CA HIS A 181 -27.48 -13.97 0.13
C HIS A 181 -26.94 -13.07 -0.98
N VAL A 182 -25.79 -13.41 -1.52
CA VAL A 182 -25.10 -12.64 -2.57
C VAL A 182 -24.92 -13.49 -3.81
N MET A 183 -25.41 -13.02 -4.94
CA MET A 183 -25.15 -13.60 -6.25
C MET A 183 -24.06 -12.80 -6.95
N ILE A 184 -22.99 -13.45 -7.36
CA ILE A 184 -21.87 -12.83 -8.12
C ILE A 184 -22.05 -13.20 -9.60
N ILE A 185 -22.18 -12.19 -10.46
CA ILE A 185 -22.46 -12.36 -11.88
C ILE A 185 -21.55 -11.50 -12.74
N ASN A 186 -21.01 -12.05 -13.81
CA ASN A 186 -20.30 -11.24 -14.80
C ASN A 186 -21.26 -10.60 -15.80
N SER A 187 -20.91 -9.44 -16.32
CA SER A 187 -21.77 -8.69 -17.26
C SER A 187 -22.04 -9.45 -18.56
N GLN A 188 -21.17 -10.34 -18.98
CA GLN A 188 -21.34 -11.16 -20.17
C GLN A 188 -22.50 -12.18 -20.00
N ALA A 189 -22.75 -12.68 -18.79
CA ALA A 189 -23.80 -13.66 -18.53
C ALA A 189 -25.20 -13.18 -18.90
N PHE A 190 -25.45 -11.88 -18.89
CA PHE A 190 -26.71 -11.29 -19.30
C PHE A 190 -26.62 -10.42 -20.60
N ASN A 191 -25.39 -10.23 -21.16
CA ASN A 191 -25.17 -9.44 -22.38
C ASN A 191 -24.90 -10.28 -23.63
N ALA A 192 -24.55 -11.54 -23.51
CA ALA A 192 -24.16 -12.36 -24.64
C ALA A 192 -25.33 -12.62 -25.60
N LYS A 193 -25.00 -12.86 -26.90
CA LYS A 193 -25.97 -13.08 -27.98
C LYS A 193 -26.28 -14.55 -28.29
N GLY A 194 -25.65 -15.52 -27.61
CA GLY A 194 -25.79 -16.95 -27.83
C GLY A 194 -27.01 -17.58 -27.16
N LYS A 195 -27.40 -18.81 -27.55
CA LYS A 195 -28.51 -19.54 -26.93
C LYS A 195 -28.31 -19.78 -25.43
N ASP A 196 -27.14 -20.22 -25.00
CA ASP A 196 -26.83 -20.54 -23.60
C ASP A 196 -26.74 -19.27 -22.72
N ALA A 197 -26.28 -18.15 -23.28
CA ALA A 197 -26.23 -16.88 -22.60
C ALA A 197 -27.61 -16.22 -22.36
N ARG A 198 -28.66 -16.70 -23.02
CA ARG A 198 -30.04 -16.22 -22.87
C ARG A 198 -30.85 -16.99 -21.83
N ARG A 199 -30.31 -18.04 -21.21
CA ARG A 199 -31.06 -18.85 -20.24
C ARG A 199 -31.65 -18.03 -19.10
N ILE A 200 -30.99 -16.95 -18.68
CA ILE A 200 -31.54 -16.05 -17.67
C ILE A 200 -32.87 -15.38 -18.07
N TYR A 201 -33.14 -15.25 -19.39
CA TYR A 201 -34.34 -14.64 -19.96
C TYR A 201 -35.33 -15.63 -20.53
N MET A 202 -35.04 -16.96 -20.51
CA MET A 202 -35.90 -18.00 -21.06
C MET A 202 -36.83 -18.52 -20.01
N ASN A 203 -38.05 -18.87 -20.48
CA ASN A 203 -38.95 -19.73 -19.66
C ASN A 203 -38.35 -21.13 -19.64
N LEU A 204 -38.03 -21.64 -18.46
CA LEU A 204 -37.35 -22.91 -18.30
C LEU A 204 -38.27 -23.89 -17.53
N ASP A 205 -38.42 -25.11 -18.04
CA ASP A 205 -39.20 -26.17 -17.39
C ASP A 205 -38.62 -26.50 -16.02
N GLU A 206 -37.32 -26.49 -15.86
CA GLU A 206 -36.60 -26.63 -14.61
C GLU A 206 -37.00 -25.54 -13.55
N PHE A 207 -37.58 -24.44 -14.01
CA PHE A 207 -38.05 -23.28 -13.21
C PHE A 207 -39.59 -23.19 -13.21
N GLN A 208 -40.29 -24.29 -13.47
CA GLN A 208 -41.74 -24.29 -13.54
C GLN A 208 -42.33 -23.30 -14.56
N GLY A 209 -41.65 -23.17 -15.71
CA GLY A 209 -42.01 -22.21 -16.77
C GLY A 209 -41.71 -20.74 -16.49
N ARG A 210 -41.02 -20.44 -15.37
CA ARG A 210 -40.61 -19.05 -14.99
C ARG A 210 -39.28 -18.67 -15.63
N LYS A 211 -39.04 -17.37 -15.76
CA LYS A 211 -37.74 -16.83 -16.17
C LYS A 211 -36.86 -16.57 -14.94
N PRO A 212 -35.58 -17.02 -14.92
CA PRO A 212 -34.66 -16.72 -13.82
C PRO A 212 -34.56 -15.22 -13.49
N ILE A 213 -34.57 -14.33 -14.49
CA ILE A 213 -34.50 -12.87 -14.29
C ILE A 213 -35.71 -12.33 -13.49
N ASP A 214 -36.92 -12.92 -13.70
CA ASP A 214 -38.10 -12.45 -12.99
C ASP A 214 -38.07 -12.86 -11.52
N LEU A 215 -37.53 -14.05 -11.23
CA LEU A 215 -37.30 -14.48 -9.86
C LEU A 215 -36.29 -13.59 -9.11
N ILE A 216 -35.20 -13.24 -9.78
CA ILE A 216 -34.19 -12.34 -9.21
C ILE A 216 -34.78 -10.94 -8.99
N ALA A 217 -35.49 -10.39 -9.99
CA ALA A 217 -36.12 -9.06 -9.90
C ALA A 217 -37.15 -8.97 -8.77
N GLY A 218 -37.94 -10.06 -8.54
CA GLY A 218 -38.89 -10.15 -7.44
C GLY A 218 -38.27 -10.07 -6.05
N THR A 219 -36.97 -10.32 -5.90
CA THR A 219 -36.28 -10.17 -4.61
C THR A 219 -35.97 -8.71 -4.26
N ASN A 220 -36.26 -7.72 -5.10
CA ASN A 220 -35.86 -6.31 -4.94
C ASN A 220 -34.35 -6.17 -4.60
N PRO A 221 -33.44 -6.68 -5.43
CA PRO A 221 -32.06 -6.80 -5.06
C PRO A 221 -31.34 -5.46 -4.95
N ILE A 222 -30.28 -5.39 -4.15
CA ILE A 222 -29.31 -4.30 -4.17
C ILE A 222 -28.17 -4.72 -5.10
N ILE A 223 -27.92 -3.95 -6.14
CA ILE A 223 -26.83 -4.21 -7.09
C ILE A 223 -25.57 -3.46 -6.67
N ILE A 224 -24.45 -4.16 -6.65
CA ILE A 224 -23.11 -3.62 -6.47
C ILE A 224 -22.36 -3.84 -7.77
N ILE A 225 -21.87 -2.77 -8.39
CA ILE A 225 -21.10 -2.82 -9.62
C ILE A 225 -19.64 -2.56 -9.28
N ASP A 226 -18.79 -3.55 -9.52
CA ASP A 226 -17.34 -3.42 -9.38
C ASP A 226 -16.75 -2.98 -10.73
N GLU A 227 -15.93 -1.93 -10.75
CA GLU A 227 -15.33 -1.30 -11.93
C GLU A 227 -16.39 -0.93 -13.02
N PRO A 228 -17.35 -0.04 -12.71
CA PRO A 228 -18.47 0.32 -13.61
C PRO A 228 -18.01 0.83 -14.99
N GLN A 229 -16.85 1.47 -15.10
CA GLN A 229 -16.30 1.94 -16.38
C GLN A 229 -16.05 0.80 -17.39
N SER A 230 -15.84 -0.43 -16.90
CA SER A 230 -15.64 -1.64 -17.73
C SER A 230 -16.95 -2.39 -17.99
N VAL A 231 -17.99 -2.15 -17.18
CA VAL A 231 -19.28 -2.83 -17.24
C VAL A 231 -20.34 -2.00 -17.95
N GLU A 232 -20.45 -0.71 -17.65
CA GLU A 232 -21.58 0.15 -18.02
C GLU A 232 -21.53 0.68 -19.46
N GLY A 233 -21.65 -0.20 -20.46
CA GLY A 233 -22.05 0.20 -21.80
C GLY A 233 -23.57 0.45 -21.88
N ARG A 234 -24.04 1.22 -22.88
CA ARG A 234 -25.47 1.57 -23.06
C ARG A 234 -26.39 0.35 -22.97
N GLN A 235 -26.03 -0.74 -23.64
CA GLN A 235 -26.82 -1.98 -23.66
C GLN A 235 -26.85 -2.67 -22.29
N THR A 236 -25.73 -2.64 -21.56
CA THR A 236 -25.62 -3.24 -20.22
C THR A 236 -26.46 -2.47 -19.21
N LYS A 237 -26.42 -1.13 -19.25
CA LYS A 237 -27.27 -0.28 -18.40
C LYS A 237 -28.76 -0.61 -18.58
N GLU A 238 -29.25 -0.75 -19.83
CA GLU A 238 -30.65 -1.13 -20.11
C GLU A 238 -30.99 -2.52 -19.58
N ARG A 239 -30.07 -3.49 -19.68
CA ARG A 239 -30.33 -4.85 -19.18
C ARG A 239 -30.27 -4.93 -17.66
N MET A 240 -29.45 -4.13 -17.01
CA MET A 240 -29.42 -4.06 -15.54
C MET A 240 -30.73 -3.53 -14.94
N LYS A 241 -31.46 -2.67 -15.64
CA LYS A 241 -32.79 -2.22 -15.23
C LYS A 241 -33.76 -3.39 -15.06
N GLN A 242 -33.57 -4.47 -15.82
CA GLN A 242 -34.44 -5.64 -15.75
C GLN A 242 -34.35 -6.43 -14.44
N PHE A 243 -33.29 -6.25 -13.65
CA PHE A 243 -33.20 -6.77 -12.30
C PHE A 243 -34.06 -6.01 -11.29
N CYS A 244 -34.68 -4.89 -11.66
CA CYS A 244 -35.48 -4.03 -10.80
C CYS A 244 -34.78 -3.68 -9.46
N PRO A 245 -33.56 -3.13 -9.47
CA PRO A 245 -32.80 -2.92 -8.25
C PRO A 245 -33.44 -1.87 -7.36
N LEU A 246 -33.44 -2.13 -6.04
CA LEU A 246 -33.81 -1.15 -5.02
C LEU A 246 -32.75 -0.04 -4.94
N ILE A 247 -31.48 -0.44 -4.94
CA ILE A 247 -30.31 0.44 -4.87
C ILE A 247 -29.23 -0.10 -5.80
N THR A 248 -28.50 0.78 -6.47
CA THR A 248 -27.31 0.44 -7.26
C THR A 248 -26.11 1.18 -6.71
N LEU A 249 -25.11 0.45 -6.21
CA LEU A 249 -23.86 0.95 -5.66
C LEU A 249 -22.73 0.75 -6.67
N ARG A 250 -21.93 1.78 -6.93
CA ARG A 250 -20.79 1.74 -7.84
C ARG A 250 -19.49 1.93 -7.10
N TYR A 251 -18.60 0.94 -7.22
CA TYR A 251 -17.28 0.97 -6.60
C TYR A 251 -16.19 0.98 -7.68
N SER A 252 -15.35 2.01 -7.71
CA SER A 252 -14.21 2.11 -8.61
C SER A 252 -13.11 3.00 -8.05
N ALA A 253 -11.92 2.90 -8.64
CA ALA A 253 -10.85 3.88 -8.44
C ALA A 253 -11.02 5.09 -9.39
N THR A 254 -11.68 4.86 -10.52
CA THR A 254 -11.92 5.90 -11.55
C THR A 254 -13.32 5.76 -12.09
N HIS A 255 -14.05 6.86 -12.14
CA HIS A 255 -15.40 6.91 -12.72
C HIS A 255 -15.40 7.78 -13.96
N LYS A 256 -16.18 7.40 -14.97
CA LYS A 256 -16.47 8.28 -16.09
C LYS A 256 -17.42 9.39 -15.64
N ALA A 257 -17.26 10.58 -16.15
CA ALA A 257 -18.08 11.73 -15.77
C ALA A 257 -19.60 11.51 -16.02
N ASP A 258 -19.94 10.71 -17.02
CA ASP A 258 -21.32 10.32 -17.36
C ASP A 258 -21.87 9.16 -16.52
N SER A 259 -21.07 8.61 -15.63
CA SER A 259 -21.41 7.49 -14.72
C SER A 259 -21.22 7.85 -13.23
N LEU A 260 -21.09 9.13 -12.92
CA LEU A 260 -21.06 9.64 -11.55
C LEU A 260 -22.49 9.88 -11.07
N TYR A 261 -22.94 9.07 -10.11
CA TYR A 261 -24.26 9.19 -9.51
C TYR A 261 -24.10 9.37 -8.00
N ASN A 262 -24.50 10.54 -7.48
CA ASN A 262 -24.63 10.78 -6.03
C ASN A 262 -23.44 10.22 -5.22
N MET A 263 -22.25 10.75 -5.47
CA MET A 263 -21.03 10.29 -4.79
C MET A 263 -21.15 10.50 -3.28
N VAL A 264 -20.88 9.46 -2.49
CA VAL A 264 -20.99 9.48 -1.02
C VAL A 264 -19.63 9.40 -0.33
N TYR A 265 -18.63 8.83 -0.99
CA TYR A 265 -17.30 8.68 -0.41
C TYR A 265 -16.23 8.75 -1.51
N ARG A 266 -15.12 9.41 -1.18
CA ARG A 266 -13.97 9.54 -2.07
C ARG A 266 -12.68 9.29 -1.29
N LEU A 267 -11.84 8.39 -1.80
CA LEU A 267 -10.48 8.17 -1.38
C LEU A 267 -9.59 8.19 -2.63
N SER A 268 -9.08 9.36 -2.95
CA SER A 268 -8.24 9.60 -4.13
C SER A 268 -6.87 8.92 -4.00
N ALA A 269 -6.14 8.82 -5.12
CA ALA A 269 -4.76 8.31 -5.14
C ALA A 269 -3.85 9.12 -4.19
N ALA A 270 -3.98 10.45 -4.19
CA ALA A 270 -3.22 11.34 -3.32
C ALA A 270 -3.53 11.09 -1.83
N ASP A 271 -4.81 10.92 -1.47
CA ASP A 271 -5.21 10.63 -0.09
C ASP A 271 -4.75 9.25 0.36
N ALA A 272 -4.85 8.24 -0.51
CA ALA A 272 -4.36 6.90 -0.22
C ALA A 272 -2.85 6.90 0.04
N TYR A 273 -2.10 7.67 -0.75
CA TYR A 273 -0.66 7.84 -0.57
C TYR A 273 -0.33 8.58 0.74
N ARG A 274 -0.94 9.74 1.00
CA ARG A 274 -0.73 10.54 2.23
C ARG A 274 -1.06 9.75 3.50
N LYS A 275 -2.08 8.88 3.43
CA LYS A 275 -2.51 8.02 4.53
C LYS A 275 -1.70 6.73 4.65
N TYR A 276 -0.66 6.54 3.83
CA TYR A 276 0.19 5.33 3.81
C TYR A 276 -0.61 4.03 3.56
N LEU A 277 -1.60 4.07 2.68
CA LEU A 277 -2.46 2.93 2.37
C LEU A 277 -1.98 2.14 1.15
N VAL A 278 -1.14 2.76 0.33
CA VAL A 278 -0.58 2.20 -0.91
C VAL A 278 0.94 2.35 -0.93
N LYS A 279 1.60 1.56 -1.82
CA LYS A 279 3.04 1.68 -2.03
C LYS A 279 3.40 3.02 -2.68
N LYS A 280 4.61 3.50 -2.39
CA LYS A 280 5.27 4.57 -3.14
C LYS A 280 5.67 4.04 -4.52
N ILE A 281 5.45 4.82 -5.58
CA ILE A 281 5.88 4.50 -6.93
C ILE A 281 7.24 5.14 -7.21
N GLU A 282 8.18 4.34 -7.68
CA GLU A 282 9.45 4.79 -8.30
C GLU A 282 9.45 4.37 -9.76
N VAL A 283 9.84 5.26 -10.66
CA VAL A 283 9.92 4.96 -12.10
C VAL A 283 11.36 4.98 -12.55
N LYS A 284 11.80 3.92 -13.24
CA LYS A 284 13.05 3.87 -13.99
C LYS A 284 12.71 3.96 -15.47
N GLY A 285 13.00 5.10 -16.09
CA GLY A 285 12.86 5.31 -17.53
C GLY A 285 14.11 4.87 -18.26
N ILE A 286 13.96 4.15 -19.36
CA ILE A 286 15.03 3.82 -20.31
C ILE A 286 14.80 4.71 -21.51
N ALA A 287 15.70 5.68 -21.72
CA ALA A 287 15.57 6.69 -22.76
C ALA A 287 16.65 6.54 -23.83
N GLU A 288 16.24 6.50 -25.10
CA GLU A 288 17.15 6.72 -26.19
C GLU A 288 17.57 8.19 -26.25
N THR A 289 18.86 8.44 -26.14
CA THR A 289 19.41 9.79 -26.38
C THR A 289 19.81 9.88 -27.84
N LYS A 290 18.98 10.49 -28.67
CA LYS A 290 19.29 10.76 -30.07
C LYS A 290 20.34 11.88 -30.13
N THR A 291 21.61 11.51 -30.08
CA THR A 291 22.71 12.42 -30.41
C THR A 291 23.09 12.20 -31.87
N MET A 292 23.15 13.29 -32.64
CA MET A 292 23.40 13.27 -34.10
C MET A 292 24.84 12.88 -34.50
N ALA A 293 25.68 12.39 -33.60
CA ALA A 293 27.13 12.38 -33.83
C ALA A 293 27.71 11.03 -34.26
N SER A 294 27.09 9.89 -34.01
CA SER A 294 27.60 8.60 -34.48
C SER A 294 26.65 7.44 -34.28
N ASP A 295 26.81 6.38 -35.11
CA ASP A 295 26.02 5.14 -35.01
C ASP A 295 26.53 4.15 -33.92
N GLY A 296 27.61 4.47 -33.20
CA GLY A 296 28.20 3.58 -32.18
C GLY A 296 27.30 3.34 -30.97
N TYR A 297 26.97 2.06 -30.73
CA TYR A 297 26.13 1.67 -29.58
C TYR A 297 26.89 1.77 -28.26
N ILE A 298 26.38 2.59 -27.33
CA ILE A 298 26.87 2.69 -25.97
C ILE A 298 25.67 2.75 -25.01
N TYR A 299 25.62 1.83 -24.05
CA TYR A 299 24.72 1.92 -22.92
C TYR A 299 25.51 2.10 -21.64
N VAL A 300 25.22 3.15 -20.87
CA VAL A 300 25.85 3.39 -19.56
C VAL A 300 25.01 2.74 -18.47
N GLU A 301 25.47 1.61 -17.95
CA GLU A 301 24.75 0.89 -16.90
C GLU A 301 24.82 1.65 -15.56
N ARG A 302 26.03 1.99 -15.13
CA ARG A 302 26.27 2.67 -13.85
C ARG A 302 27.64 3.29 -13.75
N ILE A 303 27.78 4.26 -12.85
CA ILE A 303 29.09 4.80 -12.46
C ILE A 303 29.54 4.09 -11.17
N CYS A 304 30.74 3.50 -11.22
CA CYS A 304 31.35 2.79 -10.11
C CYS A 304 32.29 3.69 -9.31
N CYS A 305 32.32 3.50 -8.00
CA CYS A 305 33.29 4.12 -7.11
C CYS A 305 34.30 3.03 -6.67
N SER A 306 35.57 3.15 -7.04
CA SER A 306 36.66 2.50 -6.30
C SER A 306 37.39 3.58 -5.50
N GLU A 307 38.17 3.15 -4.50
CA GLU A 307 38.81 4.10 -3.55
C GLU A 307 39.75 5.09 -4.21
N SER A 308 40.29 4.80 -5.37
CA SER A 308 41.23 5.64 -6.12
C SER A 308 40.66 6.33 -7.36
N ASP A 309 39.77 5.66 -8.18
CA ASP A 309 39.35 6.20 -9.47
C ASP A 309 37.85 6.06 -9.77
N ALA A 310 37.31 7.06 -10.50
CA ALA A 310 35.98 6.99 -11.08
C ALA A 310 36.00 6.06 -12.29
N ALA A 311 35.06 5.13 -12.36
CA ALA A 311 34.90 4.25 -13.50
C ALA A 311 33.42 4.08 -13.84
N ALA A 312 33.11 3.83 -15.11
CA ALA A 312 31.78 3.54 -15.59
C ALA A 312 31.66 2.08 -16.05
N VAL A 313 30.56 1.44 -15.81
CA VAL A 313 30.21 0.20 -16.48
C VAL A 313 29.36 0.54 -17.68
N ILE A 314 29.88 0.22 -18.85
CA ILE A 314 29.20 0.44 -20.11
C ILE A 314 29.01 -0.87 -20.86
N GLN A 315 27.95 -0.94 -21.66
CA GLN A 315 27.79 -1.97 -22.69
C GLN A 315 28.04 -1.33 -24.05
N TYR A 316 28.85 -1.99 -24.89
CA TYR A 316 29.25 -1.51 -26.20
C TYR A 316 29.40 -2.68 -27.16
N ASP A 317 29.44 -2.40 -28.47
CA ASP A 317 29.68 -3.41 -29.50
C ASP A 317 31.15 -3.79 -29.54
N PHE A 318 31.41 -5.12 -29.53
CA PHE A 318 32.76 -5.69 -29.57
C PHE A 318 32.90 -6.63 -30.76
N LYS A 319 34.01 -6.47 -31.52
CA LYS A 319 34.32 -7.28 -32.72
C LYS A 319 34.99 -8.57 -32.31
N MET A 320 34.37 -9.67 -32.64
CA MET A 320 34.96 -11.03 -32.58
C MET A 320 35.25 -11.56 -33.98
N GLY A 321 36.07 -12.61 -34.08
CA GLY A 321 36.37 -13.26 -35.36
C GLY A 321 35.13 -13.80 -36.10
N SER A 322 33.99 -13.98 -35.38
CA SER A 322 32.73 -14.53 -35.93
C SER A 322 31.61 -13.48 -36.05
N GLY A 323 31.86 -12.18 -35.75
CA GLY A 323 30.85 -11.14 -35.81
C GLY A 323 30.97 -10.10 -34.70
N ILE A 324 29.97 -9.22 -34.59
CA ILE A 324 29.88 -8.20 -33.53
C ILE A 324 29.03 -8.71 -32.39
N ARG A 325 29.50 -8.58 -31.15
CA ARG A 325 28.76 -8.91 -29.94
C ARG A 325 28.72 -7.73 -28.95
N LYS A 326 27.67 -7.57 -28.21
CA LYS A 326 27.58 -6.58 -27.13
C LYS A 326 28.25 -7.12 -25.87
N GLN A 327 29.15 -6.30 -25.28
CA GLN A 327 29.91 -6.67 -24.10
C GLN A 327 29.84 -5.59 -23.03
N TYR A 328 29.75 -6.00 -21.78
CA TYR A 328 29.88 -5.11 -20.63
C TYR A 328 31.35 -4.98 -20.24
N ARG A 329 31.78 -3.74 -19.99
CA ARG A 329 33.13 -3.47 -19.52
C ARG A 329 33.12 -2.30 -18.54
N LYS A 330 34.02 -2.37 -17.55
CA LYS A 330 34.35 -1.25 -16.70
C LYS A 330 35.38 -0.41 -17.40
N VAL A 331 35.07 0.86 -17.67
CA VAL A 331 35.94 1.83 -18.32
C VAL A 331 36.33 2.95 -17.38
N GLY A 332 37.58 3.43 -17.50
CA GLY A 332 38.14 4.56 -16.78
C GLY A 332 38.38 5.76 -17.69
N ILE A 333 38.87 6.86 -17.12
CA ILE A 333 39.31 8.05 -17.89
C ILE A 333 40.50 7.63 -18.74
N GLY A 334 40.49 8.01 -20.05
CA GLY A 334 41.51 7.66 -21.03
C GLY A 334 41.26 6.33 -21.78
N ASP A 335 40.25 5.55 -21.42
CA ASP A 335 39.89 4.35 -22.21
C ASP A 335 39.22 4.78 -23.50
N ASP A 336 39.76 4.30 -24.64
CA ASP A 336 39.23 4.54 -25.97
C ASP A 336 38.36 3.35 -26.43
N LEU A 337 37.08 3.63 -26.71
CA LEU A 337 36.14 2.62 -27.19
C LEU A 337 36.53 2.02 -28.55
N TYR A 338 37.25 2.77 -29.41
CA TYR A 338 37.75 2.21 -30.65
C TYR A 338 38.73 1.07 -30.36
N GLU A 339 39.69 1.27 -29.47
CA GLU A 339 40.69 0.24 -29.13
C GLU A 339 40.03 -0.95 -28.42
N ILE A 340 39.21 -0.68 -27.39
CA ILE A 340 38.61 -1.77 -26.60
C ILE A 340 37.51 -2.52 -27.31
N SER A 341 36.95 -1.98 -28.41
CA SER A 341 35.94 -2.66 -29.25
C SER A 341 36.52 -3.64 -30.25
N GLY A 342 37.85 -3.70 -30.37
CA GLY A 342 38.55 -4.44 -31.41
C GLY A 342 38.59 -3.74 -32.78
N GLY A 343 38.57 -2.39 -32.77
CA GLY A 343 38.73 -1.54 -33.95
C GLY A 343 37.45 -1.40 -34.77
N LEU A 344 36.30 -1.23 -34.13
CA LEU A 344 35.03 -0.91 -34.79
C LEU A 344 35.00 0.56 -35.22
N GLU A 345 34.77 0.79 -36.54
CA GLU A 345 34.78 2.13 -37.16
C GLU A 345 33.79 3.10 -36.55
N GLU A 346 32.69 2.59 -36.00
CA GLU A 346 31.65 3.37 -35.32
C GLU A 346 32.18 4.13 -34.11
N TYR A 347 33.32 3.72 -33.52
CA TYR A 347 33.93 4.36 -32.37
C TYR A 347 35.17 5.20 -32.73
N GLN A 348 35.53 5.41 -34.04
CA GLN A 348 36.66 6.23 -34.44
C GLN A 348 36.53 7.72 -34.13
N GLY A 349 35.34 8.21 -33.85
CA GLY A 349 35.06 9.64 -33.73
C GLY A 349 35.32 10.25 -32.35
N GLY A 350 36.39 9.88 -31.63
CA GLY A 350 36.72 10.49 -30.31
C GLY A 350 35.90 9.92 -29.14
N PHE A 351 35.65 8.65 -29.15
CA PHE A 351 35.01 7.91 -28.06
C PHE A 351 35.97 7.49 -26.93
N GLU A 352 37.04 8.24 -26.76
CA GLU A 352 37.87 8.16 -25.57
C GLU A 352 37.16 8.81 -24.38
N VAL A 353 37.18 8.14 -23.26
CA VAL A 353 36.53 8.63 -22.02
C VAL A 353 37.31 9.82 -21.46
N LYS A 354 36.78 11.01 -21.65
CA LYS A 354 37.37 12.28 -21.20
C LYS A 354 37.19 12.50 -19.71
N GLN A 355 35.98 12.28 -19.20
CA GLN A 355 35.62 12.51 -17.82
C GLN A 355 34.51 11.59 -17.35
N ILE A 356 34.64 11.09 -16.13
CA ILE A 356 33.57 10.39 -15.44
C ILE A 356 33.15 11.25 -14.25
N ASN A 357 31.92 11.76 -14.32
CA ASN A 357 31.39 12.63 -13.28
C ASN A 357 30.52 11.81 -12.34
N ARG A 358 31.02 11.62 -11.10
CA ARG A 358 30.28 10.89 -10.04
C ARG A 358 29.07 11.65 -9.53
N GLN A 359 29.09 12.99 -9.67
CA GLN A 359 28.02 13.84 -9.14
C GLN A 359 26.78 13.81 -10.02
N GLU A 360 27.01 13.72 -11.30
CA GLU A 360 25.95 13.71 -12.31
C GLU A 360 25.63 12.30 -12.83
N GLU A 361 26.33 11.29 -12.30
CA GLU A 361 26.27 9.90 -12.81
C GLU A 361 26.46 9.84 -14.34
N SER A 362 27.46 10.55 -14.88
CA SER A 362 27.69 10.70 -16.31
C SER A 362 29.11 10.37 -16.76
N VAL A 363 29.21 9.92 -18.01
CA VAL A 363 30.46 9.75 -18.76
C VAL A 363 30.49 10.79 -19.89
N GLU A 364 31.55 11.54 -19.99
CA GLU A 364 31.80 12.47 -21.10
C GLU A 364 32.97 11.92 -21.95
N PHE A 365 32.73 11.86 -23.25
CA PHE A 365 33.75 11.45 -24.24
C PHE A 365 34.45 12.69 -24.85
N VAL A 366 35.62 12.47 -25.43
CA VAL A 366 36.42 13.52 -26.07
C VAL A 366 35.66 14.23 -27.19
N ASN A 367 34.80 13.51 -27.91
CA ASN A 367 33.89 14.06 -28.93
C ASN A 367 32.79 14.98 -28.40
N GLY A 368 32.78 15.27 -27.10
CA GLY A 368 31.78 16.12 -26.46
C GLY A 368 30.46 15.41 -26.12
N MET A 369 30.32 14.13 -26.45
CA MET A 369 29.14 13.34 -26.06
C MET A 369 29.17 13.11 -24.57
N LYS A 370 28.01 13.36 -23.90
CA LYS A 370 27.81 13.10 -22.49
C LYS A 370 26.63 12.20 -22.29
N LEU A 371 26.86 11.02 -21.70
CA LEU A 371 25.85 10.02 -21.41
C LEU A 371 25.71 9.86 -19.89
N TYR A 372 24.49 9.77 -19.43
CA TYR A 372 24.17 9.51 -18.02
C TYR A 372 23.91 8.02 -17.80
N ALA A 373 24.00 7.56 -16.56
CA ALA A 373 23.61 6.19 -16.21
C ALA A 373 22.14 5.93 -16.62
N GLY A 374 21.91 4.89 -17.42
CA GLY A 374 20.63 4.57 -18.05
C GLY A 374 20.46 5.12 -19.48
N ASP A 375 21.37 5.96 -19.98
CA ASP A 375 21.31 6.49 -21.34
C ASP A 375 21.89 5.50 -22.36
N ILE A 376 21.30 5.50 -23.56
CA ILE A 376 21.72 4.69 -24.70
C ILE A 376 22.02 5.61 -25.88
N ASN A 377 23.18 5.44 -26.49
CA ASN A 377 23.55 6.07 -27.76
C ASN A 377 23.62 5.02 -28.88
N GLY A 378 23.33 5.41 -30.13
CA GLY A 378 23.43 4.57 -31.33
C GLY A 378 22.10 3.91 -31.73
N LYS A 379 22.13 3.13 -32.80
CA LYS A 379 20.97 2.40 -33.29
C LYS A 379 20.68 1.23 -32.37
N VAL A 380 19.54 1.31 -31.67
CA VAL A 380 19.07 0.27 -30.76
C VAL A 380 17.93 -0.47 -31.45
N ASP A 381 18.05 -1.77 -31.55
CA ASP A 381 16.91 -2.57 -31.95
C ASP A 381 15.96 -2.77 -30.75
N GLU A 382 14.73 -3.09 -31.04
CA GLU A 382 13.70 -3.30 -30.00
C GLU A 382 14.08 -4.41 -29.02
N GLU A 383 14.76 -5.45 -29.47
CA GLU A 383 15.19 -6.58 -28.64
C GLU A 383 16.21 -6.13 -27.58
N GLN A 384 17.11 -5.23 -27.94
CA GLN A 384 18.09 -4.69 -27.00
C GLN A 384 17.45 -3.83 -25.91
N ILE A 385 16.44 -3.02 -26.25
CA ILE A 385 15.68 -2.27 -25.25
C ILE A 385 14.99 -3.24 -24.28
N ARG A 386 14.40 -4.33 -24.81
CA ARG A 386 13.78 -5.38 -23.98
C ARG A 386 14.79 -6.08 -23.07
N ARG A 387 15.98 -6.36 -23.58
CA ARG A 387 17.08 -6.93 -22.79
C ARG A 387 17.48 -6.02 -21.63
N ILE A 388 17.62 -4.73 -21.87
CA ILE A 388 17.94 -3.74 -20.84
C ILE A 388 16.81 -3.65 -19.80
N GLN A 389 15.55 -3.63 -20.24
CA GLN A 389 14.40 -3.60 -19.33
C GLN A 389 14.36 -4.85 -18.44
N ILE A 390 14.63 -6.03 -18.99
CA ILE A 390 14.70 -7.29 -18.23
C ILE A 390 15.83 -7.21 -17.21
N ARG A 391 17.03 -6.81 -17.63
CA ARG A 391 18.22 -6.65 -16.78
C ARG A 391 17.97 -5.69 -15.62
N GLU A 392 17.45 -4.50 -15.90
CA GLU A 392 17.15 -3.48 -14.88
C GLU A 392 16.07 -3.94 -13.89
N THR A 393 15.13 -4.75 -14.36
CA THR A 393 14.12 -5.36 -13.50
C THR A 393 14.74 -6.37 -12.54
N ILE A 394 15.65 -7.23 -13.04
CA ILE A 394 16.36 -8.21 -12.21
C ILE A 394 17.22 -7.50 -11.17
N LEU A 395 18.01 -6.49 -11.57
CA LEU A 395 18.85 -5.71 -10.65
C LEU A 395 18.00 -5.03 -9.55
N SER A 396 16.89 -4.41 -9.94
CA SER A 396 15.97 -3.78 -8.98
C SER A 396 15.31 -4.77 -8.05
N HIS A 397 14.99 -5.97 -8.55
CA HIS A 397 14.42 -7.04 -7.76
C HIS A 397 15.41 -7.52 -6.69
N ILE A 398 16.63 -7.88 -7.10
CA ILE A 398 17.67 -8.38 -6.20
C ILE A 398 18.00 -7.36 -5.10
N ASP A 399 18.17 -6.08 -5.46
CA ASP A 399 18.39 -5.02 -4.49
C ASP A 399 17.23 -4.90 -3.48
N ARG A 400 16.00 -4.99 -3.96
CA ARG A 400 14.81 -4.95 -3.12
C ARG A 400 14.69 -6.18 -2.23
N GLU A 401 14.84 -7.37 -2.79
CA GLU A 401 14.73 -8.65 -2.10
C GLU A 401 15.78 -8.75 -0.97
N ARG A 402 17.03 -8.39 -1.24
CA ARG A 402 18.11 -8.37 -0.25
C ARG A 402 17.75 -7.50 0.97
N ARG A 403 17.15 -6.32 0.76
CA ARG A 403 16.72 -5.42 1.85
C ARG A 403 15.53 -5.96 2.62
N LEU A 404 14.67 -6.75 2.00
CA LEU A 404 13.45 -7.30 2.57
C LEU A 404 13.65 -8.68 3.19
N PHE A 405 14.73 -9.38 2.85
CA PHE A 405 15.01 -10.75 3.23
C PHE A 405 15.01 -10.96 4.75
N GLY A 406 15.71 -10.09 5.50
CA GLY A 406 15.74 -10.14 6.96
C GLY A 406 14.39 -9.86 7.65
N ARG A 407 13.42 -9.31 6.92
CA ARG A 407 12.05 -9.07 7.40
C ARG A 407 11.08 -10.19 7.01
N ARG A 408 11.56 -11.24 6.38
CA ARG A 408 10.76 -12.36 5.85
C ARG A 408 9.64 -11.86 4.92
N ILE A 409 9.96 -10.93 4.04
CA ILE A 409 9.05 -10.41 3.01
C ILE A 409 9.56 -10.90 1.68
N LYS A 410 8.81 -11.79 1.02
CA LYS A 410 9.13 -12.26 -0.32
C LYS A 410 8.86 -11.16 -1.33
N ALA A 411 9.81 -10.89 -2.22
CA ALA A 411 9.64 -9.96 -3.32
C ALA A 411 9.19 -10.70 -4.58
N LEU A 412 8.30 -10.08 -5.36
CA LEU A 412 7.85 -10.55 -6.67
C LEU A 412 8.02 -9.44 -7.70
N SER A 413 8.43 -9.80 -8.91
CA SER A 413 8.48 -8.91 -10.07
C SER A 413 7.53 -9.39 -11.16
N LEU A 414 6.85 -8.45 -11.81
CA LEU A 414 5.84 -8.73 -12.83
C LEU A 414 6.27 -8.14 -14.18
N PHE A 415 6.34 -8.99 -15.21
CA PHE A 415 6.57 -8.61 -16.59
C PHE A 415 5.27 -8.70 -17.39
N PHE A 416 4.84 -7.60 -17.99
CA PHE A 416 3.76 -7.59 -18.96
C PHE A 416 4.35 -7.70 -20.38
N ILE A 417 4.05 -8.78 -21.08
CA ILE A 417 4.58 -9.06 -22.41
C ILE A 417 3.52 -8.84 -23.50
N ASP A 418 3.98 -8.63 -24.71
CA ASP A 418 3.16 -8.42 -25.92
C ASP A 418 2.62 -9.75 -26.49
N GLU A 419 3.49 -10.78 -26.61
CA GLU A 419 3.16 -12.08 -27.20
C GLU A 419 3.64 -13.23 -26.31
N VAL A 420 2.80 -14.23 -26.11
CA VAL A 420 3.14 -15.42 -25.30
C VAL A 420 4.28 -16.22 -25.93
N ALA A 421 4.35 -16.27 -27.25
CA ALA A 421 5.39 -16.98 -27.98
C ALA A 421 6.81 -16.44 -27.69
N ARG A 422 6.96 -15.17 -27.27
CA ARG A 422 8.24 -14.60 -26.85
C ARG A 422 8.71 -15.11 -25.48
N TYR A 423 7.81 -15.65 -24.68
CA TYR A 423 8.18 -16.28 -23.42
C TYR A 423 8.22 -17.82 -23.54
N LYS A 424 7.21 -18.44 -24.16
CA LYS A 424 7.10 -19.88 -24.33
C LYS A 424 6.50 -20.23 -25.68
N LYS A 425 7.16 -21.10 -26.40
CA LYS A 425 6.75 -21.63 -27.71
C LYS A 425 6.75 -23.16 -27.69
N TYR A 426 6.14 -23.77 -28.67
CA TYR A 426 6.07 -25.22 -28.82
C TYR A 426 6.67 -25.61 -30.17
N ASP A 427 7.43 -26.69 -30.20
CA ASP A 427 7.95 -27.27 -31.45
C ASP A 427 6.88 -28.04 -32.20
N GLU A 428 7.24 -28.62 -33.33
CA GLU A 428 6.36 -29.42 -34.19
C GLU A 428 5.80 -30.66 -33.46
N THR A 429 6.47 -31.14 -32.43
CA THR A 429 6.07 -32.30 -31.62
C THR A 429 5.20 -31.89 -30.42
N GLY A 430 5.00 -30.61 -30.19
CA GLY A 430 4.25 -30.07 -29.06
C GLY A 430 5.08 -29.96 -27.78
N CYS A 431 6.39 -30.12 -27.83
CA CYS A 431 7.25 -29.95 -26.67
C CYS A 431 7.49 -28.48 -26.39
N PRO A 432 7.38 -28.05 -25.11
CA PRO A 432 7.58 -26.66 -24.73
C PRO A 432 9.06 -26.24 -24.84
N GLN A 433 9.31 -25.06 -25.41
CA GLN A 433 10.61 -24.42 -25.53
C GLN A 433 10.54 -22.98 -25.02
N ASN A 434 11.67 -22.45 -24.55
CA ASN A 434 11.78 -21.05 -24.21
C ASN A 434 11.56 -20.15 -25.43
N GLY A 435 10.91 -19.02 -25.24
CA GLY A 435 10.94 -17.91 -26.20
C GLY A 435 12.04 -16.91 -25.84
N SER A 436 12.26 -15.93 -26.72
CA SER A 436 13.36 -14.97 -26.60
C SER A 436 13.41 -14.22 -25.23
N TYR A 437 12.26 -13.87 -24.64
CA TYR A 437 12.25 -13.19 -23.33
C TYR A 437 12.67 -14.10 -22.19
N ALA A 438 12.34 -15.39 -22.24
CA ALA A 438 12.79 -16.35 -21.24
C ALA A 438 14.29 -16.59 -21.35
N ASP A 439 14.81 -16.74 -22.59
CA ASP A 439 16.24 -16.92 -22.82
C ASP A 439 17.05 -15.70 -22.37
N ILE A 440 16.61 -14.47 -22.72
CA ILE A 440 17.23 -13.23 -22.28
C ILE A 440 17.20 -13.12 -20.74
N PHE A 441 16.06 -13.45 -20.12
CA PHE A 441 15.93 -13.41 -18.67
C PHE A 441 16.94 -14.34 -17.99
N GLU A 442 17.02 -15.59 -18.43
CA GLU A 442 17.91 -16.57 -17.83
C GLU A 442 19.38 -16.18 -18.00
N GLU A 443 19.76 -15.68 -19.20
CA GLU A 443 21.11 -15.20 -19.47
C GLU A 443 21.48 -14.02 -18.57
N GLU A 444 20.66 -12.98 -18.53
CA GLU A 444 20.91 -11.78 -17.70
C GLU A 444 20.90 -12.10 -16.22
N TYR A 445 20.01 -12.99 -15.77
CA TYR A 445 19.96 -13.42 -14.36
C TYR A 445 21.26 -14.14 -13.95
N ARG A 446 21.75 -15.12 -14.76
CA ARG A 446 23.03 -15.81 -14.50
C ARG A 446 24.19 -14.81 -14.44
N ASN A 447 24.27 -13.91 -15.44
CA ASN A 447 25.31 -12.89 -15.49
C ASN A 447 25.31 -11.98 -14.26
N ILE A 448 24.14 -11.57 -13.76
CA ILE A 448 24.02 -10.73 -12.59
C ILE A 448 24.46 -11.49 -11.33
N ILE A 449 23.99 -12.72 -11.13
CA ILE A 449 24.30 -13.51 -9.92
C ILE A 449 25.78 -13.86 -9.85
N GLU A 450 26.41 -14.27 -10.97
CA GLU A 450 27.84 -14.58 -11.04
C GLU A 450 28.73 -13.37 -10.69
N ASN A 451 28.30 -12.17 -11.06
CA ASN A 451 29.03 -10.93 -10.80
C ASN A 451 28.61 -10.22 -9.51
N MET A 452 27.71 -10.81 -8.73
CA MET A 452 27.17 -10.18 -7.53
C MET A 452 28.19 -10.21 -6.38
N LYS A 453 28.41 -9.04 -5.77
CA LYS A 453 29.26 -8.92 -4.59
C LYS A 453 28.42 -9.00 -3.32
N TYR A 454 28.74 -9.96 -2.47
CA TYR A 454 28.12 -10.12 -1.16
C TYR A 454 28.96 -9.40 -0.08
N GLY A 455 28.28 -8.66 0.80
CA GLY A 455 28.90 -8.03 1.94
C GLY A 455 28.86 -8.90 3.20
N PRO A 456 29.53 -8.48 4.28
CA PRO A 456 29.40 -9.15 5.58
C PRO A 456 27.93 -9.17 6.03
N GLY A 457 27.41 -10.36 6.35
CA GLY A 457 26.02 -10.55 6.77
C GLY A 457 25.04 -10.97 5.65
N ASP A 458 25.49 -11.07 4.41
CA ASP A 458 24.68 -11.55 3.27
C ASP A 458 24.72 -13.08 3.06
N GLU A 459 25.44 -13.82 3.90
CA GLU A 459 25.65 -15.25 3.74
C GLU A 459 24.33 -16.04 3.56
N LYS A 460 23.36 -15.80 4.42
CA LYS A 460 22.04 -16.44 4.32
C LYS A 460 21.27 -16.08 3.06
N TYR A 461 21.44 -14.85 2.57
CA TYR A 461 20.81 -14.40 1.35
C TYR A 461 21.49 -15.00 0.12
N ARG A 462 22.82 -15.13 0.14
CA ARG A 462 23.59 -15.87 -0.88
C ARG A 462 23.11 -17.31 -0.99
N ASP A 463 23.08 -18.04 0.14
CA ASP A 463 22.63 -19.44 0.18
C ASP A 463 21.20 -19.57 -0.36
N TYR A 464 20.32 -18.60 -0.05
CA TYR A 464 18.96 -18.55 -0.56
C TYR A 464 18.91 -18.40 -2.08
N ILE A 465 19.70 -17.50 -2.67
CA ILE A 465 19.73 -17.31 -4.14
C ILE A 465 20.33 -18.52 -4.85
N GLU A 466 21.47 -19.04 -4.36
CA GLU A 466 22.19 -20.16 -4.96
C GLU A 466 21.40 -21.48 -4.89
N MET A 467 20.48 -21.61 -3.96
CA MET A 467 19.60 -22.78 -3.83
C MET A 467 18.59 -22.90 -4.99
N ILE A 468 18.26 -21.81 -5.69
CA ILE A 468 17.18 -21.79 -6.67
C ILE A 468 17.76 -21.82 -8.08
N PRO A 469 17.58 -22.90 -8.86
CA PRO A 469 17.93 -22.92 -10.27
C PRO A 469 17.22 -21.81 -11.06
N VAL A 470 17.91 -21.17 -11.99
CA VAL A 470 17.38 -20.03 -12.73
C VAL A 470 16.04 -20.32 -13.39
N GLU A 471 15.89 -21.51 -13.99
CA GLU A 471 14.68 -21.96 -14.69
C GLU A 471 13.45 -22.06 -13.77
N LYS A 472 13.66 -22.14 -12.44
CA LYS A 472 12.61 -22.16 -11.42
C LYS A 472 12.31 -20.80 -10.82
N THR A 473 13.17 -19.80 -11.08
CA THR A 473 12.98 -18.44 -10.50
C THR A 473 11.86 -17.68 -11.17
N HIS A 474 11.47 -18.07 -12.38
CA HIS A 474 10.43 -17.39 -13.15
C HIS A 474 9.33 -18.35 -13.63
N ALA A 475 8.14 -17.82 -13.83
CA ALA A 475 7.00 -18.55 -14.36
C ALA A 475 6.14 -17.67 -15.26
N GLY A 476 5.55 -18.28 -16.28
CA GLY A 476 4.60 -17.63 -17.16
C GLY A 476 3.15 -17.93 -16.74
N TYR A 477 2.33 -16.91 -16.62
CA TYR A 477 0.90 -17.03 -16.35
C TYR A 477 0.10 -16.52 -17.55
N PHE A 478 -0.42 -17.45 -18.36
CA PHE A 478 -1.07 -17.19 -19.62
C PHE A 478 -2.36 -18.02 -19.75
N SER A 479 -3.19 -17.65 -20.71
CA SER A 479 -4.32 -18.47 -21.13
C SER A 479 -3.85 -19.81 -21.70
N ILE A 480 -4.63 -20.86 -21.47
CA ILE A 480 -4.29 -22.23 -21.88
C ILE A 480 -5.34 -22.70 -22.90
N ASP A 481 -4.90 -23.28 -24.02
CA ASP A 481 -5.78 -23.89 -25.02
C ASP A 481 -6.27 -25.29 -24.59
N ARG A 482 -7.17 -25.89 -25.37
CA ARG A 482 -7.72 -27.24 -25.09
C ARG A 482 -6.66 -28.36 -25.10
N LYS A 483 -5.49 -28.08 -25.64
CA LYS A 483 -4.34 -29.02 -25.65
C LYS A 483 -3.38 -28.80 -24.47
N GLY A 484 -3.66 -27.84 -23.61
CA GLY A 484 -2.80 -27.47 -22.49
C GLY A 484 -1.64 -26.57 -22.87
N HIS A 485 -1.60 -26.01 -24.08
CA HIS A 485 -0.58 -25.07 -24.51
C HIS A 485 -0.92 -23.64 -24.07
N VAL A 486 0.07 -22.89 -23.62
CA VAL A 486 -0.11 -21.47 -23.31
C VAL A 486 -0.22 -20.67 -24.62
N VAL A 487 -1.20 -19.79 -24.68
CA VAL A 487 -1.55 -19.02 -25.88
C VAL A 487 -1.91 -17.58 -25.55
N ASP A 488 -1.84 -16.71 -26.58
CA ASP A 488 -2.35 -15.35 -26.47
C ASP A 488 -3.87 -15.36 -26.28
N SER A 489 -4.37 -14.59 -25.34
CA SER A 489 -5.82 -14.37 -25.18
C SER A 489 -6.34 -13.63 -26.41
N LYS A 490 -7.06 -14.32 -27.28
CA LYS A 490 -7.66 -13.71 -28.49
C LYS A 490 -8.83 -12.83 -28.10
N GLY A 491 -8.72 -11.53 -28.36
CA GLY A 491 -9.83 -10.58 -28.21
C GLY A 491 -10.93 -10.86 -29.21
N LYS A 492 -12.17 -11.05 -28.73
CA LYS A 492 -13.42 -11.18 -29.48
C LYS A 492 -13.70 -12.53 -30.17
N GLY A 493 -14.13 -13.56 -29.43
CA GLY A 493 -14.72 -14.78 -29.98
C GLY A 493 -15.35 -15.67 -28.92
N LYS A 494 -16.29 -16.53 -29.31
CA LYS A 494 -17.05 -17.45 -28.47
C LYS A 494 -16.22 -18.51 -27.71
N GLU A 495 -14.94 -18.68 -28.06
CA GLU A 495 -14.02 -19.70 -27.50
C GLU A 495 -13.20 -19.20 -26.30
N MET A 496 -13.29 -17.92 -25.94
CA MET A 496 -12.51 -17.29 -24.86
C MET A 496 -12.85 -17.77 -23.45
N MET A 497 -14.00 -18.38 -23.20
CA MET A 497 -14.49 -18.64 -21.86
C MET A 497 -13.82 -19.81 -21.13
N SER A 498 -13.33 -20.83 -21.87
CA SER A 498 -12.73 -22.03 -21.28
C SER A 498 -11.26 -21.82 -20.94
N ASP A 499 -10.53 -21.14 -21.81
CA ASP A 499 -9.09 -21.02 -21.72
C ASP A 499 -8.64 -20.03 -20.62
N ASP A 500 -9.41 -18.96 -20.44
CA ASP A 500 -9.15 -17.97 -19.38
C ASP A 500 -9.44 -18.52 -17.97
N GLN A 501 -10.35 -19.48 -17.84
CA GLN A 501 -10.71 -20.07 -16.55
C GLN A 501 -9.63 -20.99 -16.01
N ASP A 502 -8.99 -21.79 -16.87
CA ASP A 502 -7.93 -22.71 -16.46
C ASP A 502 -6.66 -21.96 -16.05
N ALA A 503 -6.28 -20.92 -16.80
CA ALA A 503 -5.15 -20.05 -16.45
C ALA A 503 -5.43 -19.32 -15.14
N TYR A 504 -6.64 -18.85 -14.94
CA TYR A 504 -7.06 -18.17 -13.72
C TYR A 504 -7.03 -19.10 -12.50
N ASP A 505 -7.53 -20.32 -12.63
CA ASP A 505 -7.50 -21.33 -11.57
C ASP A 505 -6.06 -21.61 -11.10
N LEU A 506 -5.11 -21.71 -12.04
CA LEU A 506 -3.70 -21.88 -11.73
C LEU A 506 -3.15 -20.70 -10.92
N ILE A 507 -3.44 -19.47 -11.34
CA ILE A 507 -2.98 -18.24 -10.69
C ILE A 507 -3.58 -18.11 -9.28
N MET A 508 -4.87 -18.36 -9.13
CA MET A 508 -5.58 -18.15 -7.87
C MET A 508 -5.30 -19.25 -6.84
N LYS A 509 -5.14 -20.50 -7.28
CA LYS A 509 -4.74 -21.60 -6.40
C LYS A 509 -3.33 -21.38 -5.84
N ASN A 510 -2.44 -20.78 -6.66
CA ASN A 510 -1.04 -20.55 -6.28
C ASN A 510 -0.78 -19.18 -5.65
N LYS A 511 -1.78 -18.30 -5.52
CA LYS A 511 -1.62 -16.94 -4.97
C LYS A 511 -0.99 -16.93 -3.57
N GLU A 512 -1.44 -17.80 -2.69
CA GLU A 512 -0.91 -17.92 -1.32
C GLU A 512 0.47 -18.56 -1.31
N LEU A 513 0.74 -19.50 -2.24
CA LEU A 513 2.03 -20.13 -2.41
C LEU A 513 3.09 -19.10 -2.87
N LEU A 514 2.72 -18.16 -3.74
CA LEU A 514 3.63 -17.08 -4.18
C LEU A 514 4.09 -16.16 -3.05
N LEU A 515 3.43 -16.16 -1.90
CA LEU A 515 3.82 -15.39 -0.71
C LEU A 515 4.72 -16.19 0.25
N GLU A 516 4.90 -17.49 0.01
CA GLU A 516 5.72 -18.37 0.85
C GLU A 516 7.21 -18.04 0.67
N CYS A 517 7.90 -17.85 1.80
CA CYS A 517 9.32 -17.46 1.83
C CYS A 517 10.29 -18.63 1.66
N ASP A 518 9.82 -19.87 1.85
CA ASP A 518 10.66 -21.07 1.66
C ASP A 518 10.90 -21.31 0.17
N PRO A 519 12.15 -21.24 -0.32
CA PRO A 519 12.46 -21.42 -1.73
C PRO A 519 12.16 -22.82 -2.25
N LYS A 520 12.14 -23.84 -1.37
CA LYS A 520 11.79 -25.22 -1.74
C LYS A 520 10.33 -25.36 -2.08
N GLN A 521 9.46 -24.59 -1.41
CA GLN A 521 8.02 -24.60 -1.65
C GLN A 521 7.60 -23.59 -2.73
N SER A 522 8.26 -22.45 -2.80
CA SER A 522 7.92 -21.37 -3.72
C SER A 522 9.16 -20.68 -4.29
N PRO A 523 9.80 -21.29 -5.30
CA PRO A 523 11.01 -20.74 -5.93
C PRO A 523 10.72 -19.54 -6.84
N VAL A 524 9.49 -19.38 -7.34
CA VAL A 524 9.11 -18.33 -8.29
C VAL A 524 9.19 -16.96 -7.65
N ARG A 525 9.93 -16.05 -8.30
CA ARG A 525 10.12 -14.64 -7.92
C ARG A 525 9.77 -13.67 -9.04
N PHE A 526 9.80 -14.14 -10.28
CA PHE A 526 9.49 -13.35 -11.47
C PHE A 526 8.32 -13.98 -12.24
N ILE A 527 7.36 -13.14 -12.63
CA ILE A 527 6.12 -13.58 -13.25
C ILE A 527 5.98 -12.88 -14.59
N PHE A 528 5.86 -13.66 -15.67
CA PHE A 528 5.56 -13.16 -17.00
C PHE A 528 4.06 -13.33 -17.30
N SER A 529 3.42 -12.30 -17.83
CA SER A 529 2.00 -12.34 -18.16
C SER A 529 1.66 -11.50 -19.37
N HIS A 530 0.76 -12.02 -20.22
CA HIS A 530 0.22 -11.29 -21.37
C HIS A 530 -1.08 -10.57 -21.01
N SER A 531 -2.13 -11.30 -20.72
CA SER A 531 -3.47 -10.77 -20.46
C SER A 531 -4.13 -11.36 -19.22
N ALA A 532 -3.74 -12.56 -18.81
CA ALA A 532 -4.37 -13.28 -17.72
C ALA A 532 -4.36 -12.53 -16.36
N LEU A 533 -3.33 -11.67 -16.15
CA LEU A 533 -3.24 -10.82 -14.96
C LEU A 533 -3.80 -9.40 -15.16
N ARG A 534 -4.48 -9.10 -16.28
CA ARG A 534 -4.99 -7.75 -16.54
C ARG A 534 -6.07 -7.32 -15.56
N GLU A 535 -6.95 -8.26 -15.16
CA GLU A 535 -8.06 -7.98 -14.28
C GLU A 535 -8.16 -9.04 -13.18
N GLY A 536 -8.52 -8.64 -11.96
CA GLY A 536 -8.83 -9.55 -10.84
C GLY A 536 -7.65 -10.11 -10.05
N TRP A 537 -6.42 -10.14 -10.58
CA TRP A 537 -5.26 -10.58 -9.84
C TRP A 537 -4.58 -9.43 -9.10
N ASP A 538 -4.26 -9.67 -7.85
CA ASP A 538 -3.53 -8.76 -7.00
C ASP A 538 -2.68 -9.55 -6.01
N ASN A 539 -1.40 -9.29 -5.98
CA ASN A 539 -0.51 -9.84 -4.97
C ASN A 539 0.16 -8.69 -4.21
N PRO A 540 0.07 -8.66 -2.88
CA PRO A 540 0.62 -7.56 -2.09
C PRO A 540 2.14 -7.45 -2.19
N ASN A 541 2.84 -8.53 -2.55
CA ASN A 541 4.30 -8.57 -2.57
C ASN A 541 4.91 -8.32 -3.96
N VAL A 542 4.15 -7.75 -4.90
CA VAL A 542 4.73 -7.22 -6.15
C VAL A 542 5.44 -5.91 -5.85
N PHE A 543 6.75 -5.85 -6.15
CA PHE A 543 7.60 -4.69 -5.92
C PHE A 543 8.20 -4.11 -7.19
N GLN A 544 8.22 -4.87 -8.29
CA GLN A 544 8.67 -4.39 -9.60
C GLN A 544 7.61 -4.72 -10.65
N ILE A 545 7.39 -3.78 -11.57
CA ILE A 545 6.57 -3.97 -12.76
C ILE A 545 7.37 -3.49 -13.96
N CYS A 546 7.51 -4.36 -14.95
CA CYS A 546 8.13 -4.05 -16.23
C CYS A 546 7.14 -4.31 -17.36
N THR A 547 6.98 -3.35 -18.26
CA THR A 547 6.12 -3.49 -19.43
C THR A 547 6.98 -3.65 -20.68
N LEU A 548 7.03 -4.90 -21.23
CA LEU A 548 7.75 -5.25 -22.44
C LEU A 548 6.83 -5.13 -23.67
N LYS A 549 6.06 -4.04 -23.76
CA LYS A 549 5.10 -3.77 -24.83
C LYS A 549 5.33 -2.39 -25.38
N ASN A 550 5.09 -2.23 -26.68
CA ASN A 550 5.07 -0.93 -27.33
C ASN A 550 3.69 -0.30 -27.21
N GLY A 551 3.62 0.90 -26.67
CA GLY A 551 2.41 1.68 -26.56
C GLY A 551 1.37 1.12 -25.55
N GLY A 552 0.44 1.95 -25.17
CA GLY A 552 -0.69 1.61 -24.30
C GLY A 552 -1.44 2.89 -23.93
N SER A 553 -2.77 2.82 -23.73
CA SER A 553 -3.50 3.95 -23.20
C SER A 553 -3.06 4.21 -21.75
N GLU A 554 -3.07 5.45 -21.31
CA GLU A 554 -2.74 5.87 -19.95
C GLU A 554 -3.58 5.11 -18.90
N VAL A 555 -4.86 4.90 -19.18
CA VAL A 555 -5.77 4.10 -18.34
C VAL A 555 -5.25 2.67 -18.14
N ARG A 556 -4.71 2.06 -19.19
CA ARG A 556 -4.14 0.70 -19.12
C ARG A 556 -2.86 0.66 -18.30
N LYS A 557 -1.96 1.63 -18.48
CA LYS A 557 -0.74 1.76 -17.67
C LYS A 557 -1.07 1.90 -16.17
N ARG A 558 -2.05 2.73 -15.85
CA ARG A 558 -2.53 2.90 -14.46
C ARG A 558 -3.08 1.58 -13.88
N GLN A 559 -3.85 0.82 -14.66
CA GLN A 559 -4.35 -0.48 -14.23
C GLN A 559 -3.22 -1.50 -14.00
N GLU A 560 -2.21 -1.52 -14.85
CA GLU A 560 -1.02 -2.39 -14.70
C GLU A 560 -0.22 -2.01 -13.44
N VAL A 561 0.07 -0.72 -13.24
CA VAL A 561 0.74 -0.21 -12.02
C VAL A 561 -0.10 -0.48 -10.76
N GLY A 562 -1.42 -0.35 -10.87
CA GLY A 562 -2.36 -0.62 -9.78
C GLY A 562 -2.24 -2.02 -9.15
N ARG A 563 -1.74 -3.01 -9.93
CA ARG A 563 -1.50 -4.38 -9.44
C ARG A 563 -0.43 -4.47 -8.35
N GLY A 564 0.53 -3.56 -8.36
CA GLY A 564 1.62 -3.50 -7.39
C GLY A 564 1.40 -2.57 -6.21
N LEU A 565 0.32 -1.79 -6.17
CA LEU A 565 0.14 -0.72 -5.17
C LEU A 565 -0.18 -1.21 -3.75
N ARG A 566 -0.64 -2.43 -3.57
CA ARG A 566 -0.96 -2.96 -2.24
C ARG A 566 0.25 -2.98 -1.32
N LEU A 567 0.06 -2.61 -0.06
CA LEU A 567 1.08 -2.79 0.97
C LEU A 567 1.41 -4.27 1.13
N CYS A 568 2.70 -4.60 1.22
CA CYS A 568 3.18 -5.97 1.32
C CYS A 568 2.81 -6.64 2.65
N VAL A 569 2.94 -7.96 2.65
CA VAL A 569 2.78 -8.80 3.83
C VAL A 569 4.08 -9.56 4.10
N ASN A 570 4.36 -9.84 5.38
CA ASN A 570 5.48 -10.68 5.77
C ASN A 570 5.12 -12.18 5.71
N GLY A 571 6.08 -13.06 6.01
CA GLY A 571 5.89 -14.51 6.04
C GLY A 571 4.84 -14.99 7.05
N ASP A 572 4.41 -14.16 7.98
CA ASP A 572 3.37 -14.47 8.96
C ASP A 572 1.98 -13.99 8.52
N GLY A 573 1.85 -13.43 7.31
CA GLY A 573 0.61 -12.90 6.76
C GLY A 573 0.21 -11.53 7.30
N GLN A 574 1.09 -10.85 8.02
CA GLN A 574 0.84 -9.53 8.60
C GLN A 574 1.11 -8.44 7.56
N ARG A 575 0.18 -7.52 7.42
CA ARG A 575 0.34 -6.36 6.52
C ARG A 575 1.35 -5.37 7.07
N MET A 576 2.30 -4.99 6.25
CA MET A 576 3.36 -4.02 6.58
C MET A 576 2.84 -2.59 6.44
N ASP A 577 1.88 -2.24 7.25
CA ASP A 577 1.24 -0.92 7.30
C ASP A 577 1.88 0.01 8.35
N ARG A 578 1.31 1.20 8.52
CA ARG A 578 1.79 2.21 9.46
C ARG A 578 1.77 1.73 10.92
N SER A 579 0.85 0.84 11.28
CA SER A 579 0.79 0.29 12.64
C SER A 579 1.99 -0.62 12.96
N PHE A 580 2.58 -1.22 11.93
CA PHE A 580 3.74 -2.11 12.06
C PHE A 580 5.07 -1.38 11.79
N LEU A 581 5.12 -0.51 10.77
CA LEU A 581 6.33 0.14 10.27
C LEU A 581 6.46 1.61 10.68
N GLY A 582 5.44 2.22 11.27
CA GLY A 582 5.45 3.64 11.59
C GLY A 582 5.62 4.50 10.33
N GLN A 583 6.65 5.32 10.30
CA GLN A 583 6.98 6.18 9.14
C GLN A 583 7.73 5.44 8.03
N ASP A 584 8.28 4.24 8.30
CA ASP A 584 9.05 3.48 7.32
C ASP A 584 8.17 2.75 6.28
N VAL A 585 6.85 2.97 6.29
CA VAL A 585 5.93 2.32 5.35
C VAL A 585 6.41 2.44 3.91
N HIS A 586 6.71 3.64 3.45
CA HIS A 586 7.12 3.87 2.05
C HIS A 586 8.57 3.45 1.76
N ARG A 587 9.41 3.28 2.79
CA ARG A 587 10.76 2.72 2.63
C ARG A 587 10.71 1.22 2.33
N VAL A 588 9.81 0.50 3.00
CA VAL A 588 9.56 -0.92 2.78
C VAL A 588 8.66 -1.12 1.55
N ASN A 589 7.59 -0.36 1.49
CA ASN A 589 6.57 -0.47 0.45
C ASN A 589 6.86 0.54 -0.68
N THR A 590 7.80 0.18 -1.55
CA THR A 590 8.09 0.91 -2.79
C THR A 590 7.88 -0.01 -3.98
N LEU A 591 7.10 0.44 -4.95
CA LEU A 591 6.88 -0.21 -6.24
C LEU A 591 7.78 0.46 -7.27
N THR A 592 8.66 -0.30 -7.92
CA THR A 592 9.50 0.20 -9.01
C THR A 592 8.88 -0.17 -10.35
N VAL A 593 8.62 0.82 -11.20
CA VAL A 593 8.10 0.64 -12.56
C VAL A 593 9.23 0.87 -13.55
N ILE A 594 9.52 -0.11 -14.39
CA ILE A 594 10.52 -0.03 -15.46
C ILE A 594 9.79 0.26 -16.77
N ALA A 595 9.99 1.46 -17.32
CA ALA A 595 9.31 1.94 -18.51
C ALA A 595 10.27 2.07 -19.71
N SER A 596 9.76 1.80 -20.92
CA SER A 596 10.46 1.99 -22.19
C SER A 596 10.35 3.43 -22.74
N GLU A 597 9.82 4.33 -21.96
CA GLU A 597 9.67 5.75 -22.30
C GLU A 597 10.41 6.61 -21.30
N SER A 598 10.65 7.88 -21.66
CA SER A 598 11.29 8.78 -20.71
C SER A 598 10.45 8.90 -19.43
N TYR A 599 11.15 8.99 -18.32
CA TYR A 599 10.53 9.21 -17.02
C TYR A 599 9.51 10.36 -17.04
N GLU A 600 9.88 11.48 -17.69
CA GLU A 600 9.01 12.66 -17.78
C GLU A 600 7.70 12.39 -18.53
N SER A 601 7.74 11.61 -19.61
CA SER A 601 6.54 11.25 -20.37
C SER A 601 5.61 10.37 -19.55
N PHE A 602 6.15 9.37 -18.87
CA PHE A 602 5.39 8.47 -18.00
C PHE A 602 4.75 9.22 -16.82
N VAL A 603 5.53 10.09 -16.17
CA VAL A 603 5.07 10.86 -15.00
C VAL A 603 4.04 11.92 -15.39
N LYS A 604 4.23 12.62 -16.53
CA LYS A 604 3.24 13.56 -17.03
C LYS A 604 1.90 12.90 -17.32
N GLY A 605 1.90 11.69 -17.91
CA GLY A 605 0.68 10.91 -18.12
C GLY A 605 -0.01 10.56 -16.79
N LEU A 606 0.73 10.07 -15.82
CA LEU A 606 0.19 9.71 -14.50
C LEU A 606 -0.30 10.93 -13.70
N GLN A 607 0.42 12.06 -13.76
CA GLN A 607 0.07 13.29 -13.05
C GLN A 607 -1.11 14.02 -13.66
N SER A 608 -1.26 14.01 -15.00
CA SER A 608 -2.39 14.64 -15.66
C SER A 608 -3.71 13.97 -15.28
N GLU A 609 -3.73 12.63 -15.20
CA GLU A 609 -4.90 11.88 -14.73
C GLU A 609 -5.23 12.18 -13.26
N ILE A 610 -4.22 12.20 -12.37
CA ILE A 610 -4.42 12.51 -10.95
C ILE A 610 -4.95 13.94 -10.78
N ALA A 611 -4.45 14.91 -11.57
CA ALA A 611 -4.92 16.29 -11.54
C ALA A 611 -6.34 16.43 -12.10
N GLU A 612 -6.69 15.75 -13.19
CA GLU A 612 -8.05 15.71 -13.75
C GLU A 612 -9.05 15.07 -12.80
N ASP A 613 -8.65 14.01 -12.09
CA ASP A 613 -9.48 13.31 -11.10
C ASP A 613 -9.76 14.19 -9.85
N VAL A 614 -8.77 15.02 -9.45
CA VAL A 614 -8.88 15.84 -8.21
C VAL A 614 -9.64 17.15 -8.44
N PHE A 615 -9.56 17.78 -9.63
CA PHE A 615 -10.01 19.15 -9.85
C PHE A 615 -11.07 19.35 -10.93
N GLY A 616 -11.43 18.31 -11.66
CA GLY A 616 -12.35 18.41 -12.80
C GLY A 616 -11.77 19.21 -13.98
N LYS A 617 -12.34 19.08 -15.17
CA LYS A 617 -11.82 19.64 -16.43
C LYS A 617 -11.73 21.19 -16.53
N GLN A 618 -12.10 21.94 -15.49
CA GLN A 618 -12.22 23.41 -15.55
C GLN A 618 -11.23 24.21 -14.70
N SER A 619 -10.32 23.61 -13.92
CA SER A 619 -9.33 24.41 -13.15
C SER A 619 -8.06 24.63 -13.95
N ARG A 620 -7.64 25.89 -14.02
CA ARG A 620 -6.43 26.34 -14.72
C ARG A 620 -5.17 25.70 -14.10
N LYS A 621 -4.31 25.16 -14.95
CA LYS A 621 -3.08 24.40 -14.67
C LYS A 621 -2.01 25.07 -13.77
N ALA A 622 -2.19 26.30 -13.29
CA ALA A 622 -1.07 27.08 -12.75
C ALA A 622 -0.91 27.05 -11.22
N ASP A 623 -1.97 26.82 -10.44
CA ASP A 623 -1.92 27.02 -8.98
C ASP A 623 -1.97 25.74 -8.12
N VAL A 624 -2.14 24.59 -8.74
CA VAL A 624 -2.41 23.32 -8.03
C VAL A 624 -1.14 22.54 -7.67
N CYS A 625 -0.02 22.88 -8.30
CA CYS A 625 1.25 22.14 -8.09
C CYS A 625 2.00 22.52 -6.80
N ARG A 626 1.54 23.49 -6.01
CA ARG A 626 2.29 23.97 -4.83
C ARG A 626 2.04 23.20 -3.55
N ASP A 627 0.92 22.47 -3.42
CA ASP A 627 0.54 21.80 -2.17
C ASP A 627 0.43 20.27 -2.24
N ILE A 628 0.69 19.68 -3.40
CA ILE A 628 0.82 18.24 -3.54
C ILE A 628 2.30 17.94 -3.72
N GLU A 629 3.04 17.83 -2.62
CA GLU A 629 4.28 17.06 -2.63
C GLU A 629 3.93 15.57 -2.84
N VAL A 630 3.53 15.23 -4.05
CA VAL A 630 3.82 13.90 -4.57
C VAL A 630 5.31 13.93 -4.77
N ILE A 631 6.06 13.45 -3.79
CA ILE A 631 7.50 13.19 -3.94
C ILE A 631 7.59 11.99 -4.90
N ILE A 632 7.40 12.28 -6.16
CA ILE A 632 7.88 11.45 -7.26
C ILE A 632 9.35 11.79 -7.33
N PRO A 633 10.27 10.85 -7.14
CA PRO A 633 11.68 11.18 -7.25
C PRO A 633 11.91 11.81 -8.61
N GLU A 634 12.38 13.04 -8.62
CA GLU A 634 12.94 13.63 -9.82
C GLU A 634 13.95 12.65 -10.38
N ASN A 635 13.90 12.44 -11.68
CA ASN A 635 14.82 11.72 -12.55
C ASN A 635 15.92 10.91 -11.86
N ALA A 636 16.24 9.74 -12.39
CA ALA A 636 17.48 9.00 -12.15
C ALA A 636 18.78 9.84 -12.23
N ARG A 637 18.68 11.10 -12.63
CA ARG A 637 19.72 12.13 -12.67
C ARG A 637 20.04 12.80 -11.32
N SER A 638 19.27 12.58 -10.26
CA SER A 638 19.65 13.05 -8.93
C SER A 638 20.79 12.17 -8.40
N ARG A 639 21.94 12.81 -8.18
CA ARG A 639 23.17 12.17 -7.72
C ARG A 639 22.92 11.32 -6.47
N ARG A 640 23.09 10.02 -6.57
CA ARG A 640 23.23 9.17 -5.40
C ARG A 640 24.57 9.48 -4.73
N VAL A 641 24.52 9.89 -3.47
CA VAL A 641 25.70 10.09 -2.63
C VAL A 641 25.74 9.02 -1.57
N GLU A 642 26.89 8.41 -1.42
CA GLU A 642 27.19 7.53 -0.31
C GLU A 642 27.65 8.42 0.85
N LEU A 643 26.98 8.35 1.99
CA LEU A 643 27.35 9.12 3.16
C LEU A 643 28.57 8.48 3.79
N LYS A 644 29.71 9.14 3.71
CA LYS A 644 30.95 8.67 4.28
C LYS A 644 31.15 9.27 5.67
N VAL A 645 31.54 8.42 6.62
CA VAL A 645 31.90 8.86 7.96
C VAL A 645 33.24 9.57 7.88
N ASP A 646 33.30 10.78 8.43
CA ASP A 646 34.51 11.54 8.65
C ASP A 646 35.25 10.96 9.86
N GLN A 647 36.34 10.26 9.58
CA GLN A 647 37.11 9.56 10.63
C GLN A 647 37.79 10.53 11.60
N GLU A 648 38.14 11.72 11.17
CA GLU A 648 38.73 12.76 12.06
C GLU A 648 37.66 13.24 13.06
N LYS A 649 36.45 13.49 12.61
CA LYS A 649 35.34 13.87 13.48
C LYS A 649 34.88 12.73 14.40
N LEU A 650 34.82 11.49 13.88
CA LEU A 650 34.45 10.31 14.69
C LEU A 650 35.38 10.10 15.88
N ASN A 651 36.65 10.37 15.69
CA ASN A 651 37.68 10.26 16.73
C ASN A 651 37.96 11.59 17.43
N GLY A 652 37.39 12.69 16.95
CA GLY A 652 37.57 14.02 17.52
C GLY A 652 37.06 14.15 18.96
N GLU A 653 37.58 15.10 19.69
CA GLU A 653 37.27 15.34 21.11
C GLU A 653 35.79 15.70 21.31
N GLU A 654 35.20 16.49 20.37
CA GLU A 654 33.83 16.95 20.44
C GLU A 654 32.82 15.77 20.36
N PHE A 655 32.99 14.92 19.36
CA PHE A 655 32.11 13.77 19.20
C PHE A 655 32.35 12.72 20.28
N SER A 656 33.59 12.46 20.64
CA SER A 656 33.92 11.50 21.72
C SER A 656 33.33 11.92 23.07
N ALA A 657 33.33 13.21 23.38
CA ALA A 657 32.68 13.74 24.59
C ALA A 657 31.15 13.61 24.53
N LEU A 658 30.53 13.90 23.38
CA LEU A 658 29.11 13.69 23.18
C LEU A 658 28.74 12.21 23.34
N TRP A 659 29.47 11.34 22.63
CA TRP A 659 29.18 9.90 22.59
C TRP A 659 29.34 9.23 23.95
N SER A 660 30.39 9.59 24.71
CA SER A 660 30.62 9.02 26.05
C SER A 660 29.45 9.27 27.02
N ASN A 661 28.66 10.32 26.81
CA ASN A 661 27.53 10.65 27.66
C ASN A 661 26.20 9.99 27.23
N ILE A 662 26.13 9.41 26.02
CA ILE A 662 24.88 8.81 25.50
C ILE A 662 25.00 7.32 25.16
N CYS A 663 26.21 6.77 25.06
CA CYS A 663 26.44 5.41 24.56
C CYS A 663 26.07 4.27 25.54
N LEU A 664 25.81 4.56 26.79
CA LEU A 664 25.46 3.53 27.79
C LEU A 664 24.07 2.98 27.54
N LYS A 665 23.97 1.65 27.58
CA LYS A 665 22.67 0.98 27.62
C LYS A 665 22.16 0.95 29.06
N SER A 666 20.87 0.79 29.22
CA SER A 666 20.22 0.65 30.51
C SER A 666 19.17 -0.44 30.51
N THR A 667 18.95 -1.01 31.67
CA THR A 667 17.75 -1.80 31.99
C THR A 667 16.79 -0.91 32.78
N TYR A 668 15.53 -1.29 32.88
CA TYR A 668 14.58 -0.55 33.69
C TYR A 668 13.76 -1.48 34.58
N THR A 669 13.34 -0.95 35.72
CA THR A 669 12.34 -1.56 36.59
C THR A 669 11.12 -0.65 36.66
N VAL A 670 9.92 -1.24 36.79
CA VAL A 670 8.69 -0.49 36.96
C VAL A 670 8.05 -0.94 38.27
N ASN A 671 7.97 -0.02 39.22
CA ASN A 671 7.29 -0.22 40.49
C ASN A 671 6.01 0.58 40.49
N PHE A 672 4.90 -0.01 40.04
CA PHE A 672 3.62 0.67 40.13
C PHE A 672 2.69 0.01 41.15
N ASP A 673 1.92 0.86 41.85
CA ASP A 673 0.93 0.44 42.80
C ASP A 673 -0.34 -0.02 42.05
N THR A 674 -0.70 -1.28 42.22
CA THR A 674 -1.89 -1.86 41.58
C THR A 674 -3.17 -1.24 42.09
N GLU A 675 -3.25 -0.84 43.37
CA GLU A 675 -4.43 -0.19 43.95
C GLU A 675 -4.66 1.17 43.33
N LYS A 676 -3.59 1.99 43.20
CA LYS A 676 -3.65 3.28 42.52
C LYS A 676 -4.07 3.14 41.06
N LEU A 677 -3.55 2.13 40.36
CA LEU A 677 -3.93 1.84 38.98
C LEU A 677 -5.44 1.50 38.87
N VAL A 678 -5.96 0.72 39.80
CA VAL A 678 -7.39 0.39 39.87
C VAL A 678 -8.23 1.65 40.11
N GLU A 679 -7.85 2.48 41.09
CA GLU A 679 -8.56 3.74 41.37
C GLU A 679 -8.57 4.69 40.16
N ASP A 680 -7.43 4.89 39.51
CA ASP A 680 -7.33 5.77 38.37
C ASP A 680 -8.09 5.21 37.13
N ALA A 681 -8.09 3.89 36.93
CA ALA A 681 -8.88 3.24 35.89
C ALA A 681 -10.39 3.41 36.16
N VAL A 682 -10.85 3.23 37.39
CA VAL A 682 -12.27 3.44 37.77
C VAL A 682 -12.67 4.89 37.54
N LYS A 683 -11.86 5.85 37.97
CA LYS A 683 -12.14 7.30 37.78
C LYS A 683 -12.29 7.65 36.30
N ILE A 684 -11.40 7.14 35.45
CA ILE A 684 -11.43 7.46 34.02
C ILE A 684 -12.59 6.78 33.31
N LEU A 685 -12.89 5.53 33.68
CA LEU A 685 -14.05 4.80 33.14
C LEU A 685 -15.35 5.51 33.47
N ASN A 686 -15.53 5.92 34.71
CA ASN A 686 -16.74 6.64 35.16
C ASN A 686 -16.89 8.03 34.50
N ARG A 687 -15.77 8.67 34.13
CA ARG A 687 -15.78 10.02 33.53
C ARG A 687 -15.90 9.99 32.00
N GLU A 688 -15.23 9.05 31.33
CA GLU A 688 -14.99 9.10 29.87
C GLU A 688 -15.62 7.94 29.08
N LEU A 689 -16.10 6.89 29.74
CA LEU A 689 -16.77 5.81 29.06
C LEU A 689 -18.22 6.21 28.78
N HIS A 690 -18.47 6.70 27.56
CA HIS A 690 -19.79 7.03 27.07
C HIS A 690 -20.04 6.34 25.74
N ILE A 691 -20.99 5.42 25.74
CA ILE A 691 -21.48 4.78 24.52
C ILE A 691 -22.58 5.67 23.97
N GLN A 692 -22.40 6.17 22.75
CA GLN A 692 -23.46 6.93 22.09
C GLN A 692 -24.69 6.04 21.90
N ASP A 693 -25.77 6.44 22.55
CA ASP A 693 -27.05 5.75 22.45
C ASP A 693 -27.57 5.77 21.01
N MET A 694 -27.35 4.69 20.27
CA MET A 694 -27.89 4.48 18.93
C MET A 694 -29.32 3.93 18.99
N ARG A 695 -30.08 4.25 20.04
CA ARG A 695 -31.49 3.89 20.12
C ARG A 695 -32.30 4.75 19.16
N PHE A 696 -32.77 4.13 18.12
CA PHE A 696 -33.95 4.62 17.42
C PHE A 696 -35.12 4.63 18.40
N LYS A 697 -35.71 5.81 18.62
CA LYS A 697 -36.98 5.94 19.31
C LYS A 697 -38.08 5.18 18.52
N GLY A 698 -38.18 3.92 18.72
CA GLY A 698 -39.27 3.07 18.26
C GLY A 698 -39.64 2.14 19.40
N LYS A 699 -40.86 2.32 19.93
CA LYS A 699 -41.44 1.39 20.89
C LYS A 699 -41.46 -0.02 20.35
N ASN A 700 -40.49 -0.83 20.68
CA ASN A 700 -40.59 -2.28 20.75
C ASN A 700 -39.43 -2.74 21.65
N GLU A 701 -39.74 -3.42 22.70
CA GLU A 701 -38.79 -4.07 23.60
C GLU A 701 -37.85 -4.97 22.78
N ALA A 702 -36.62 -4.48 22.62
CA ALA A 702 -35.58 -5.25 21.96
C ALA A 702 -35.31 -6.50 22.80
N ALA A 703 -35.42 -7.66 22.22
CA ALA A 703 -35.03 -8.93 22.82
C ALA A 703 -33.60 -8.78 23.38
N LYS A 704 -33.48 -8.84 24.71
CA LYS A 704 -32.19 -8.85 25.41
C LYS A 704 -31.38 -10.02 24.85
N SER A 705 -30.30 -9.71 24.15
CA SER A 705 -29.37 -10.72 23.66
C SER A 705 -28.73 -11.42 24.84
N VAL A 706 -29.10 -12.67 25.09
CA VAL A 706 -28.48 -13.53 26.11
C VAL A 706 -27.18 -14.11 25.55
N VAL A 707 -26.22 -13.25 25.22
CA VAL A 707 -24.86 -13.67 24.88
C VAL A 707 -24.02 -13.60 26.14
N LYS A 708 -23.52 -14.75 26.60
CA LYS A 708 -22.58 -14.80 27.72
C LYS A 708 -21.21 -14.31 27.26
N TYR A 709 -20.80 -13.13 27.75
CA TYR A 709 -19.46 -12.59 27.53
C TYR A 709 -18.56 -12.90 28.74
N ASP A 710 -17.36 -13.41 28.51
CA ASP A 710 -16.29 -13.36 29.51
C ASP A 710 -15.60 -11.98 29.43
N LEU A 711 -16.26 -10.94 29.89
CA LEU A 711 -15.80 -9.57 29.88
C LEU A 711 -14.44 -9.40 30.57
N ALA A 712 -14.30 -10.00 31.76
CA ALA A 712 -13.06 -9.88 32.53
C ALA A 712 -11.87 -10.60 31.85
N GLY A 713 -12.10 -11.78 31.25
CA GLY A 713 -11.08 -12.49 30.49
C GLY A 713 -10.67 -11.72 29.25
N LYS A 714 -11.66 -11.22 28.50
CA LYS A 714 -11.41 -10.47 27.25
C LYS A 714 -10.62 -9.18 27.51
N LEU A 715 -11.00 -8.40 28.52
CA LEU A 715 -10.25 -7.19 28.91
C LEU A 715 -8.86 -7.51 29.49
N ALA A 716 -8.70 -8.62 30.22
CA ALA A 716 -7.42 -9.03 30.73
C ALA A 716 -6.45 -9.38 29.60
N ASP A 717 -6.91 -10.11 28.58
CA ASP A 717 -6.12 -10.46 27.38
C ASP A 717 -5.74 -9.21 26.56
N MET A 718 -6.66 -8.27 26.42
CA MET A 718 -6.47 -7.05 25.62
C MET A 718 -5.57 -6.03 26.32
N THR A 719 -5.71 -5.87 27.64
CA THR A 719 -4.92 -4.91 28.43
C THR A 719 -3.62 -5.48 28.99
N GLY A 720 -3.46 -6.81 29.00
CA GLY A 720 -2.33 -7.50 29.64
C GLY A 720 -2.28 -7.31 31.16
N LEU A 721 -3.43 -7.02 31.80
CA LEU A 721 -3.60 -7.01 33.24
C LEU A 721 -4.04 -8.39 33.76
N LYS A 722 -3.78 -8.67 35.03
CA LYS A 722 -4.29 -9.90 35.64
C LYS A 722 -5.83 -9.84 35.70
N ARG A 723 -6.50 -10.97 35.42
CA ARG A 723 -7.97 -11.07 35.48
C ARG A 723 -8.55 -10.56 36.82
N LYS A 724 -7.86 -10.81 37.94
CA LYS A 724 -8.23 -10.29 39.25
C LYS A 724 -8.29 -8.76 39.27
N THR A 725 -7.28 -8.09 38.72
CA THR A 725 -7.21 -6.62 38.64
C THR A 725 -8.35 -6.05 37.78
N VAL A 726 -8.64 -6.71 36.66
CA VAL A 726 -9.76 -6.29 35.78
C VAL A 726 -11.11 -6.46 36.48
N ILE A 727 -11.32 -7.57 37.18
CA ILE A 727 -12.55 -7.78 37.97
C ILE A 727 -12.68 -6.69 39.05
N GLU A 728 -11.60 -6.34 39.69
CA GLU A 728 -11.59 -5.30 40.71
C GLU A 728 -11.93 -3.92 40.13
N ILE A 729 -11.38 -3.56 38.96
CA ILE A 729 -11.74 -2.35 38.23
C ILE A 729 -13.26 -2.37 37.91
N LEU A 730 -13.74 -3.41 37.27
CA LEU A 730 -15.14 -3.51 36.84
C LEU A 730 -16.12 -3.53 38.01
N SER A 731 -15.74 -4.07 39.17
CA SER A 731 -16.59 -4.09 40.38
C SER A 731 -16.74 -2.72 41.04
N ARG A 732 -15.80 -1.80 40.82
CA ARG A 732 -15.82 -0.44 41.39
C ARG A 732 -16.38 0.62 40.43
N VAL A 733 -16.64 0.24 39.15
CA VAL A 733 -17.27 1.14 38.18
C VAL A 733 -18.73 1.39 38.56
N GLU A 734 -19.21 2.62 38.36
CA GLU A 734 -20.61 2.98 38.64
C GLU A 734 -21.60 2.13 37.84
N SER A 735 -22.71 1.77 38.49
CA SER A 735 -23.75 0.93 37.88
C SER A 735 -24.33 1.53 36.60
N SER A 736 -24.41 2.85 36.49
CA SER A 736 -24.86 3.61 35.31
C SER A 736 -23.93 3.39 34.11
N VAL A 737 -22.63 3.38 34.37
CA VAL A 737 -21.59 3.14 33.33
C VAL A 737 -21.58 1.67 32.93
N PHE A 738 -21.67 0.77 33.92
CA PHE A 738 -21.69 -0.67 33.67
C PHE A 738 -22.94 -1.13 32.91
N GLN A 739 -24.08 -0.46 33.08
CA GLN A 739 -25.30 -0.77 32.31
C GLN A 739 -25.13 -0.58 30.81
N GLN A 740 -24.26 0.33 30.39
CA GLN A 740 -23.92 0.54 28.95
C GLN A 740 -23.33 -0.71 28.30
N PHE A 741 -22.74 -1.64 29.09
CA PHE A 741 -22.29 -2.94 28.61
C PHE A 741 -23.44 -3.79 28.07
N GLN A 742 -24.63 -3.70 28.66
CA GLN A 742 -25.82 -4.43 28.20
C GLN A 742 -26.39 -3.86 26.91
N GLU A 743 -26.11 -2.60 26.61
CA GLU A 743 -26.58 -1.89 25.43
C GLU A 743 -25.71 -2.15 24.21
N SER A 744 -24.39 -2.10 24.36
CA SER A 744 -23.41 -2.39 23.30
C SER A 744 -22.15 -3.04 23.88
N PRO A 745 -22.13 -4.36 24.08
CA PRO A 745 -21.00 -5.04 24.73
C PRO A 745 -19.65 -4.83 24.04
N GLU A 746 -19.63 -4.84 22.72
CA GLU A 746 -18.37 -4.74 21.96
C GLU A 746 -17.78 -3.32 21.98
N GLU A 747 -18.63 -2.31 21.91
CA GLU A 747 -18.21 -0.92 22.01
C GLU A 747 -17.74 -0.59 23.44
N PHE A 748 -18.45 -1.11 24.46
CA PHE A 748 -18.03 -1.01 25.85
C PHE A 748 -16.62 -1.60 26.03
N ILE A 749 -16.39 -2.82 25.53
CA ILE A 749 -15.10 -3.50 25.63
C ILE A 749 -14.00 -2.67 24.95
N ALA A 750 -14.24 -2.17 23.75
CA ALA A 750 -13.24 -1.40 22.99
C ALA A 750 -12.91 -0.05 23.68
N GLN A 751 -13.91 0.64 24.24
CA GLN A 751 -13.67 1.88 24.96
C GLN A 751 -13.00 1.62 26.31
N ALA A 752 -13.43 0.60 27.06
CA ALA A 752 -12.85 0.22 28.34
C ALA A 752 -11.38 -0.22 28.18
N GLU A 753 -11.09 -1.06 27.17
CA GLU A 753 -9.71 -1.41 26.82
C GLU A 753 -8.85 -0.18 26.63
N ARG A 754 -9.27 0.74 25.77
CA ARG A 754 -8.54 1.96 25.46
C ARG A 754 -8.24 2.78 26.70
N LEU A 755 -9.25 3.00 27.55
CA LEU A 755 -9.13 3.82 28.77
C LEU A 755 -8.23 3.15 29.81
N ILE A 756 -8.38 1.85 30.03
CA ILE A 756 -7.53 1.09 30.97
C ILE A 756 -6.08 1.05 30.49
N LEU A 757 -5.83 0.83 29.19
CA LEU A 757 -4.48 0.88 28.63
C LEU A 757 -3.82 2.24 28.83
N ASN A 758 -4.55 3.35 28.63
CA ASN A 758 -4.03 4.70 28.86
C ASN A 758 -3.57 4.89 30.32
N VAL A 759 -4.37 4.46 31.27
CA VAL A 759 -4.03 4.56 32.71
C VAL A 759 -2.81 3.68 33.02
N LYS A 760 -2.79 2.45 32.54
CA LYS A 760 -1.67 1.53 32.74
C LYS A 760 -0.36 2.09 32.18
N GLU A 761 -0.41 2.64 30.97
CA GLU A 761 0.77 3.19 30.31
C GLU A 761 1.27 4.46 31.01
N THR A 762 0.36 5.33 31.50
CA THR A 762 0.72 6.50 32.30
C THR A 762 1.36 6.08 33.63
N ALA A 763 0.78 5.14 34.34
CA ALA A 763 1.32 4.62 35.61
C ALA A 763 2.71 4.01 35.42
N ILE A 764 2.93 3.27 34.32
CA ILE A 764 4.25 2.72 33.97
C ILE A 764 5.26 3.84 33.71
N SER A 765 4.89 4.85 32.91
CA SER A 765 5.81 5.93 32.55
C SER A 765 6.22 6.81 33.74
N GLU A 766 5.33 7.02 34.69
CA GLU A 766 5.59 7.79 35.91
C GLU A 766 6.53 7.05 36.87
N ASN A 767 6.38 5.73 37.00
CA ASN A 767 7.07 4.90 37.99
C ASN A 767 8.23 4.06 37.41
N ILE A 768 8.69 4.36 36.20
CA ILE A 768 9.86 3.72 35.60
C ILE A 768 11.16 4.27 36.19
N ILE A 769 12.07 3.39 36.57
CA ILE A 769 13.43 3.69 37.05
C ILE A 769 14.41 3.00 36.15
N TYR A 770 15.33 3.75 35.57
CA TYR A 770 16.41 3.21 34.76
C TYR A 770 17.64 2.90 35.58
N HIS A 771 18.33 1.82 35.27
CA HIS A 771 19.56 1.39 35.87
C HIS A 771 20.62 1.29 34.77
N THR A 772 21.78 1.90 34.98
CA THR A 772 22.90 1.83 34.04
C THR A 772 23.38 0.40 33.90
N SER A 773 23.71 -0.02 32.69
CA SER A 773 24.35 -1.31 32.38
C SER A 773 25.80 -1.06 31.98
N ASP A 774 26.65 -2.06 32.18
CA ASP A 774 28.04 -2.04 31.70
C ASP A 774 28.14 -2.11 30.16
N GLU A 775 27.02 -2.49 29.49
CA GLU A 775 26.95 -2.53 28.03
C GLU A 775 26.90 -1.13 27.42
N LYS A 776 27.66 -0.96 26.32
CA LYS A 776 27.73 0.28 25.55
C LYS A 776 27.44 0.06 24.09
N TYR A 777 26.86 1.07 23.44
CA TYR A 777 26.89 1.17 22.01
C TYR A 777 28.31 1.51 21.55
N THR A 778 28.86 0.73 20.62
CA THR A 778 30.17 1.02 20.02
C THR A 778 30.03 2.05 18.90
N LYS A 779 31.10 2.77 18.59
CA LYS A 779 31.11 3.74 17.49
C LYS A 779 30.89 3.07 16.12
N ASP A 780 31.04 1.75 16.05
CA ASP A 780 30.85 0.96 14.82
C ASP A 780 29.43 1.05 14.24
N ILE A 781 28.42 1.39 15.06
CA ILE A 781 27.05 1.62 14.55
C ILE A 781 26.98 2.73 13.49
N PHE A 782 27.98 3.61 13.43
CA PHE A 782 28.07 4.66 12.40
C PHE A 782 28.83 4.19 11.15
N THR A 783 29.62 3.13 11.23
CA THR A 783 30.45 2.63 10.13
C THR A 783 29.91 1.36 9.48
N GLN A 784 29.05 0.62 10.17
CA GLN A 784 28.54 -0.69 9.71
C GLN A 784 27.51 -0.61 8.59
N GLN A 785 26.96 0.56 8.29
CA GLN A 785 25.94 0.70 7.24
C GLN A 785 26.39 1.74 6.21
N THR A 786 26.35 1.32 4.94
CA THR A 786 26.44 2.24 3.81
C THR A 786 25.11 2.99 3.67
N ILE A 787 25.07 4.26 4.07
CA ILE A 787 23.89 5.11 3.93
C ILE A 787 23.98 5.80 2.57
N GLN A 788 22.95 5.61 1.73
CA GLN A 788 22.85 6.28 0.43
C GLN A 788 21.79 7.36 0.47
N GLY A 789 22.07 8.50 -0.12
CA GLY A 789 21.16 9.62 -0.31
C GLY A 789 21.22 10.16 -1.73
N LYS A 790 20.28 11.04 -2.08
CA LYS A 790 20.28 11.77 -3.35
C LYS A 790 20.54 13.24 -3.07
N GLN A 791 21.68 13.76 -3.54
CA GLN A 791 22.04 15.16 -3.33
C GLN A 791 20.99 16.09 -3.93
N GLY A 792 20.57 17.09 -3.14
CA GLY A 792 19.55 18.06 -3.55
C GLY A 792 18.10 17.59 -3.43
N VAL A 793 17.87 16.29 -3.21
CA VAL A 793 16.53 15.69 -3.04
C VAL A 793 16.29 15.28 -1.59
N ASP A 794 17.11 14.38 -1.06
CA ASP A 794 16.99 13.86 0.31
C ASP A 794 18.33 13.87 1.08
N ALA A 795 19.41 14.42 0.48
CA ALA A 795 20.71 14.54 1.09
C ALA A 795 21.38 15.88 0.75
N MET A 796 22.04 16.49 1.73
CA MET A 796 22.80 17.72 1.57
C MET A 796 24.20 17.57 2.12
N LYS A 797 25.16 18.26 1.50
CA LYS A 797 26.56 18.31 1.95
C LYS A 797 26.67 19.15 3.21
N VAL A 798 27.39 18.67 4.22
CA VAL A 798 27.49 19.29 5.55
C VAL A 798 28.94 19.31 6.04
N GLY A 799 29.25 20.23 6.94
CA GLY A 799 30.61 20.43 7.47
C GLY A 799 30.75 20.03 8.93
N LYS A 800 29.68 20.14 9.74
CA LYS A 800 29.71 19.86 11.19
C LYS A 800 29.12 18.54 11.58
N HIS A 801 28.49 17.86 10.65
CA HIS A 801 27.92 16.52 10.85
C HIS A 801 29.02 15.45 10.82
N LEU A 802 28.75 14.29 11.45
CA LEU A 802 29.68 13.17 11.49
C LEU A 802 29.95 12.55 10.11
N TYR A 803 28.98 12.66 9.18
CA TYR A 803 29.13 12.24 7.79
C TYR A 803 29.33 13.47 6.89
N ASP A 804 29.91 13.27 5.72
CA ASP A 804 30.10 14.31 4.68
C ASP A 804 28.78 14.82 4.07
N TYR A 805 27.73 13.97 4.13
CA TYR A 805 26.36 14.31 3.76
C TYR A 805 25.40 13.90 4.87
N VAL A 806 24.28 14.58 4.96
CA VAL A 806 23.19 14.20 5.86
C VAL A 806 21.90 14.01 5.07
N LYS A 807 21.15 12.97 5.42
CA LYS A 807 19.88 12.64 4.79
C LYS A 807 18.73 13.27 5.57
N TYR A 808 17.83 13.99 4.89
CA TYR A 808 16.63 14.59 5.46
C TYR A 808 15.37 14.03 4.83
N ARG A 809 14.26 14.10 5.57
CA ARG A 809 12.96 13.52 5.20
C ARG A 809 11.90 14.58 4.89
N SER A 810 12.10 15.82 5.30
CA SER A 810 11.16 16.94 5.12
C SER A 810 11.88 18.25 4.91
N GLY A 811 11.17 19.26 4.37
CA GLY A 811 11.69 20.62 4.24
C GLY A 811 12.05 21.25 5.59
N ALA A 812 11.25 21.03 6.62
CA ALA A 812 11.53 21.48 7.98
C ALA A 812 12.83 20.85 8.55
N GLU A 813 13.05 19.55 8.31
CA GLU A 813 14.28 18.89 8.72
C GLU A 813 15.49 19.42 7.96
N LYS A 814 15.34 19.72 6.67
CA LYS A 814 16.40 20.36 5.86
C LYS A 814 16.76 21.73 6.43
N GLU A 815 15.77 22.56 6.73
CA GLU A 815 15.98 23.88 7.33
C GLU A 815 16.65 23.78 8.71
N PHE A 816 16.25 22.80 9.52
CA PHE A 816 16.90 22.52 10.80
C PHE A 816 18.39 22.22 10.63
N ILE A 817 18.75 21.37 9.66
CA ILE A 817 20.15 21.04 9.35
C ILE A 817 20.92 22.27 8.85
N GLU A 818 20.35 23.06 7.93
CA GLU A 818 20.97 24.28 7.39
C GLU A 818 21.30 25.28 8.50
N ARG A 819 20.40 25.42 9.47
CA ARG A 819 20.58 26.29 10.63
C ARG A 819 21.62 25.75 11.64
N LEU A 820 21.68 24.42 11.84
CA LEU A 820 22.74 23.80 12.63
C LEU A 820 24.13 24.05 12.02
N GLU A 821 24.23 23.89 10.70
CA GLU A 821 25.48 24.18 9.96
C GLU A 821 25.92 25.66 10.05
N ALA A 822 24.95 26.58 9.97
CA ALA A 822 25.24 28.03 10.03
C ALA A 822 25.58 28.52 11.45
N SER A 823 25.13 27.85 12.49
CA SER A 823 25.30 28.29 13.88
C SER A 823 26.74 28.15 14.39
N LYS A 824 27.36 29.23 14.86
CA LYS A 824 28.70 29.20 15.48
C LYS A 824 28.74 28.41 16.80
N GLU A 825 27.61 28.26 17.46
CA GLU A 825 27.52 27.54 18.75
C GLU A 825 27.57 26.03 18.60
N VAL A 826 27.20 25.47 17.43
CA VAL A 826 27.20 24.03 17.15
C VAL A 826 28.63 23.57 16.86
N ALA A 827 29.12 22.68 17.71
CA ALA A 827 30.45 22.09 17.60
C ALA A 827 30.44 20.89 16.64
N VAL A 828 29.56 19.90 16.96
CA VAL A 828 29.34 18.72 16.15
C VAL A 828 27.91 18.25 16.38
N TYR A 829 27.30 17.67 15.35
CA TYR A 829 26.01 16.99 15.47
C TYR A 829 25.98 15.72 14.63
N VAL A 830 25.10 14.80 15.02
CA VAL A 830 24.94 13.54 14.28
C VAL A 830 23.46 13.12 14.27
N LYS A 831 23.02 12.61 13.13
CA LYS A 831 21.77 11.89 13.02
C LYS A 831 21.97 10.47 13.53
N LEU A 832 21.28 10.12 14.60
CA LEU A 832 21.46 8.83 15.26
C LEU A 832 20.92 7.70 14.39
N PRO A 833 21.68 6.59 14.22
CA PRO A 833 21.24 5.46 13.42
C PRO A 833 20.15 4.65 14.16
N GLU A 834 19.36 3.88 13.38
CA GLU A 834 18.25 3.07 13.92
C GLU A 834 18.69 2.01 14.95
N GLN A 835 19.98 1.62 14.93
CA GLN A 835 20.56 0.73 15.91
C GLN A 835 20.68 1.36 17.30
N PHE A 836 20.72 2.69 17.37
CA PHE A 836 20.67 3.42 18.62
C PHE A 836 19.23 3.61 19.06
N TYR A 837 18.82 2.89 20.09
CA TYR A 837 17.47 2.98 20.63
C TYR A 837 17.48 2.92 22.15
N ILE A 838 16.47 3.51 22.74
CA ILE A 838 16.21 3.44 24.18
C ILE A 838 15.05 2.46 24.38
N SER A 839 15.28 1.46 25.25
CA SER A 839 14.24 0.49 25.61
C SER A 839 13.21 1.14 26.52
N THR A 840 11.93 1.08 26.15
CA THR A 840 10.82 1.60 26.96
C THR A 840 9.71 0.56 27.04
N PRO A 841 8.81 0.64 28.03
CA PRO A 841 7.66 -0.26 28.14
C PRO A 841 6.70 -0.20 26.94
N ALA A 842 6.65 0.95 26.25
CA ALA A 842 5.87 1.14 25.04
C ALA A 842 6.62 0.75 23.73
N GLY A 843 7.78 0.05 23.87
CA GLY A 843 8.62 -0.36 22.75
C GLY A 843 9.90 0.48 22.61
N ARG A 844 10.64 0.25 21.54
CA ARG A 844 11.91 0.98 21.30
C ARG A 844 11.62 2.43 20.91
N TYR A 845 12.36 3.36 21.53
CA TYR A 845 12.38 4.77 21.14
C TYR A 845 13.69 5.09 20.45
N MET A 846 13.63 5.70 19.28
CA MET A 846 14.79 6.09 18.49
C MET A 846 14.86 7.61 18.42
N PRO A 847 15.71 8.27 19.21
CA PRO A 847 15.94 9.70 19.08
C PRO A 847 16.61 10.01 17.74
N GLU A 848 16.36 11.19 17.19
CA GLU A 848 16.81 11.53 15.83
C GLU A 848 18.20 12.15 15.79
N TRP A 849 18.52 13.05 16.73
CA TRP A 849 19.75 13.84 16.70
C TRP A 849 20.48 13.85 18.02
N ALA A 850 21.81 13.88 17.95
CA ALA A 850 22.66 14.21 19.07
C ALA A 850 23.55 15.42 18.69
N ILE A 851 23.58 16.45 19.55
CA ILE A 851 24.18 17.76 19.26
C ILE A 851 25.06 18.19 20.42
N ALA A 852 26.30 18.61 20.12
CA ALA A 852 27.19 19.24 21.06
C ALA A 852 27.30 20.74 20.76
N LEU A 853 27.11 21.58 21.77
CA LEU A 853 27.24 23.02 21.67
C LEU A 853 28.49 23.52 22.42
N TYR A 854 29.20 24.54 21.87
CA TYR A 854 30.22 25.28 22.59
C TYR A 854 29.58 26.16 23.67
N ARG A 855 30.31 26.37 24.76
CA ARG A 855 29.91 27.28 25.84
C ARG A 855 30.88 28.44 25.91
N GLU A 856 30.38 29.66 26.12
CA GLU A 856 31.22 30.88 26.26
C GLU A 856 32.15 30.84 27.47
N THR A 857 31.80 30.08 28.54
CA THR A 857 32.62 29.87 29.71
C THR A 857 32.92 28.39 29.88
N LYS A 858 34.16 27.97 29.53
CA LYS A 858 34.76 26.63 29.67
C LYS A 858 33.77 25.47 29.93
N GLY A 859 33.28 24.84 28.87
CA GLY A 859 32.50 23.60 28.93
C GLY A 859 31.67 23.36 27.69
N LYS A 860 31.27 22.09 27.45
CA LYS A 860 30.38 21.67 26.34
C LYS A 860 29.01 21.31 26.90
N ARG A 861 27.93 21.59 26.17
CA ARG A 861 26.58 21.09 26.49
C ARG A 861 26.17 20.07 25.43
N PHE A 862 25.51 19.04 25.88
CA PHE A 862 25.05 17.94 25.04
C PHE A 862 23.52 17.88 25.01
N PHE A 863 22.99 17.72 23.84
CA PHE A 863 21.56 17.60 23.61
C PHE A 863 21.28 16.33 22.79
N VAL A 864 20.21 15.63 23.17
CA VAL A 864 19.59 14.61 22.34
C VAL A 864 18.20 15.13 21.94
N VAL A 865 17.95 15.17 20.65
CA VAL A 865 16.69 15.69 20.11
C VAL A 865 15.88 14.54 19.54
N GLY A 866 14.68 14.44 20.00
CA GLY A 866 13.69 13.50 19.49
C GLY A 866 12.60 14.19 18.68
N LYS A 867 11.86 13.46 17.92
CA LYS A 867 10.71 13.98 17.17
C LYS A 867 9.57 14.34 18.10
N LYS A 868 8.96 15.50 17.91
CA LYS A 868 7.74 15.90 18.60
C LYS A 868 6.59 15.03 18.11
N ALA A 869 5.72 14.60 19.01
CA ALA A 869 4.50 13.90 18.64
C ALA A 869 3.70 14.74 17.64
N GLY A 870 3.56 14.28 16.39
CA GLY A 870 2.94 15.06 15.32
C GLY A 870 1.49 15.51 15.67
N LYS A 871 1.11 16.66 15.14
CA LYS A 871 -0.24 17.24 15.30
C LYS A 871 -1.34 16.44 14.59
N ASP A 872 -1.01 15.30 13.98
CA ASP A 872 -1.98 14.45 13.29
C ASP A 872 -3.05 13.95 14.26
N LYS A 873 -4.23 14.48 14.09
CA LYS A 873 -5.39 14.40 14.99
C LYS A 873 -6.06 13.03 15.10
N ASP A 874 -5.52 11.96 14.52
CA ASP A 874 -6.35 10.79 14.22
C ASP A 874 -6.19 9.56 15.11
N SER A 875 -5.36 9.55 16.14
CA SER A 875 -5.50 8.58 17.23
C SER A 875 -4.87 9.08 18.53
N ASN A 876 -5.67 9.29 19.55
CA ASN A 876 -5.19 9.60 20.90
C ASN A 876 -4.25 8.51 21.44
N GLN A 877 -4.41 7.25 21.06
CA GLN A 877 -3.55 6.14 21.47
C GLN A 877 -2.10 6.27 20.96
N SER A 878 -1.93 6.68 19.69
CA SER A 878 -0.59 6.87 19.12
C SER A 878 0.16 8.02 19.83
N LYS A 879 -0.55 9.07 20.24
CA LYS A 879 0.04 10.20 20.96
C LYS A 879 0.46 9.82 22.39
N ILE A 880 -0.34 9.02 23.07
CA ILE A 880 -0.06 8.59 24.44
C ILE A 880 1.16 7.68 24.46
N ALA A 881 1.21 6.66 23.59
CA ALA A 881 2.36 5.78 23.49
C ALA A 881 3.65 6.55 23.11
N GLU A 882 3.56 7.55 22.26
CA GLU A 882 4.70 8.38 21.90
C GLU A 882 5.15 9.31 23.05
N ASN A 883 4.23 9.91 23.78
CA ASN A 883 4.53 10.71 24.97
C ASN A 883 5.20 9.88 26.07
N ILE A 884 4.78 8.63 26.25
CA ILE A 884 5.41 7.71 27.18
C ILE A 884 6.85 7.40 26.77
N LYS A 885 7.09 7.10 25.49
CA LYS A 885 8.45 6.89 24.98
C LYS A 885 9.32 8.12 25.17
N ILE A 886 8.79 9.31 24.94
CA ILE A 886 9.48 10.59 25.15
C ILE A 886 9.84 10.78 26.63
N CYS A 887 8.88 10.55 27.54
CA CYS A 887 9.11 10.63 28.97
C CYS A 887 10.20 9.62 29.43
N CYS A 888 10.11 8.38 28.96
CA CYS A 888 11.08 7.34 29.23
C CYS A 888 12.47 7.69 28.72
N ALA A 889 12.57 8.23 27.50
CA ALA A 889 13.84 8.65 26.90
C ALA A 889 14.50 9.77 27.70
N SER A 890 13.70 10.73 28.19
CA SER A 890 14.20 11.81 29.06
C SER A 890 14.79 11.25 30.38
N LYS A 891 14.08 10.34 31.04
CA LYS A 891 14.55 9.70 32.28
C LYS A 891 15.81 8.88 32.06
N HIS A 892 15.84 8.06 30.97
CA HIS A 892 16.99 7.28 30.58
C HIS A 892 18.24 8.15 30.39
N LEU A 893 18.14 9.18 29.54
CA LEU A 893 19.30 10.04 29.23
C LEU A 893 19.78 10.84 30.45
N THR A 894 18.87 11.25 31.33
CA THR A 894 19.23 11.90 32.58
C THR A 894 20.03 10.96 33.47
N GLU A 895 19.61 9.72 33.60
CA GLU A 895 20.28 8.72 34.44
C GLU A 895 21.67 8.36 33.91
N ILE A 896 21.78 7.95 32.63
CA ILE A 896 23.06 7.50 32.08
C ILE A 896 24.11 8.60 31.96
N SER A 897 23.71 9.86 31.84
CA SER A 897 24.60 11.03 31.72
C SER A 897 24.84 11.77 33.02
N ALA A 898 24.26 11.33 34.14
CA ALA A 898 24.23 12.08 35.41
C ALA A 898 23.76 13.54 35.22
N GLY A 899 22.74 13.74 34.36
CA GLY A 899 22.15 15.05 34.07
C GLY A 899 22.95 15.95 33.10
N LYS A 900 24.03 15.44 32.48
CA LYS A 900 24.84 16.23 31.54
C LYS A 900 24.21 16.39 30.17
N VAL A 901 23.34 15.47 29.76
CA VAL A 901 22.63 15.47 28.50
C VAL A 901 21.22 15.99 28.73
N VAL A 902 20.78 16.92 27.89
CA VAL A 902 19.42 17.45 27.91
C VAL A 902 18.65 16.83 26.76
N PHE A 903 17.55 16.16 27.06
CA PHE A 903 16.63 15.62 26.05
C PHE A 903 15.56 16.63 25.72
N LYS A 904 15.27 16.81 24.41
CA LYS A 904 14.25 17.71 23.88
C LYS A 904 13.53 17.10 22.70
N THR A 905 12.29 17.50 22.50
CA THR A 905 11.50 17.17 21.32
C THR A 905 11.15 18.45 20.56
N THR A 906 11.70 18.62 19.38
CA THR A 906 11.41 19.77 18.53
C THR A 906 11.60 19.39 17.05
N GLU A 907 10.89 20.05 16.16
CA GLU A 907 11.08 19.95 14.72
C GLU A 907 11.70 21.22 14.14
N GLU A 908 11.70 22.32 14.88
CA GLU A 908 12.20 23.63 14.43
C GLU A 908 13.48 24.03 15.17
N TYR A 909 14.42 24.60 14.41
CA TYR A 909 15.67 25.09 14.96
C TYR A 909 15.46 26.27 15.92
N THR A 910 14.52 27.16 15.63
CA THR A 910 14.17 28.29 16.50
C THR A 910 13.74 27.82 17.87
N ASP A 911 12.82 26.86 17.94
CA ASP A 911 12.38 26.26 19.20
C ASP A 911 13.53 25.62 19.97
N PHE A 912 14.45 24.95 19.23
CA PHE A 912 15.63 24.34 19.82
C PHE A 912 16.58 25.39 20.40
N MET A 913 16.87 26.49 19.70
CA MET A 913 17.76 27.54 20.13
C MET A 913 17.15 28.40 21.27
N ASP A 914 15.88 28.73 21.19
CA ASP A 914 15.16 29.43 22.24
C ASP A 914 15.20 28.65 23.56
N LEU A 915 14.96 27.34 23.49
CA LEU A 915 15.10 26.45 24.64
C LEU A 915 16.53 26.36 25.16
N SER A 916 17.54 26.39 24.27
CA SER A 916 18.94 26.35 24.65
C SER A 916 19.36 27.66 25.35
N HIS A 917 18.87 28.83 24.88
CA HIS A 917 19.08 30.14 25.51
C HIS A 917 18.33 30.26 26.85
N PHE A 918 17.09 29.77 26.92
CA PHE A 918 16.33 29.78 28.17
C PHE A 918 17.02 28.97 29.28
N ILE A 919 17.59 27.80 28.95
CA ILE A 919 18.35 26.97 29.88
C ILE A 919 19.68 27.65 30.29
N LYS A 920 20.30 28.44 29.37
CA LYS A 920 21.42 29.29 29.74
C LYS A 920 21.06 30.30 30.84
N ASN A 921 19.90 30.93 30.74
CA ASN A 921 19.43 31.96 31.66
C ASN A 921 18.91 31.45 33.02
N CYS A 922 18.25 30.29 33.04
CA CYS A 922 17.71 29.70 34.28
C CYS A 922 18.80 29.22 35.27
N GLN A 923 20.03 28.98 34.83
CA GLN A 923 21.13 28.60 35.73
C GLN A 923 21.84 29.82 36.35
N TYR A 924 21.67 31.02 35.83
CA TYR A 924 22.14 32.26 36.49
C TYR A 924 21.31 32.61 37.71
N THR A 925 20.02 32.26 37.74
CA THR A 925 19.13 32.56 38.88
C THR A 925 19.24 31.56 40.03
N ARG A 926 19.83 30.36 39.84
CA ARG A 926 20.09 29.42 40.96
C ARG A 926 21.36 29.64 41.73
N ASN A 927 22.30 30.45 41.21
CA ASN A 927 23.55 30.81 41.88
C ASN A 927 23.51 32.19 42.59
N SER A 928 22.36 32.90 42.55
CA SER A 928 22.17 34.16 43.24
C SER A 928 21.28 34.09 44.47
N VAL A 929 20.90 32.84 44.88
CA VAL A 929 20.20 32.60 46.14
C VAL A 929 20.97 31.48 46.87
N LYS A 930 22.06 31.88 47.49
CA LYS A 930 22.69 31.25 48.66
C LYS A 930 23.12 32.37 49.59
#